data_43a3d78e04ff25f3b50e811d30a1978c
#
_entry.id   43a3d78e04ff25f3b50e811d30a1978c
#
_cell.length_a   1.000
_cell.length_b   1.000
_cell.length_c   1.000
_cell.angle_alpha   90.00
_cell.angle_beta   90.00
_cell.angle_gamma   90.00
#
_symmetry.space_group_name_H-M   'P 1'
#
loop_
_entity.id
_entity.type
_entity.pdbx_description
1 polymer ?
#
loop_
_entity_poly.entity_id
_entity_poly.type
_entity_poly.pdbx_seq_one_letter_code
_entity_poly.pdbx_strand_id
1 'polypeptide(L)'
;MRKKEKPENFPEMRAAQCALALKHAVYVCLLIALFAVASPAQKQGAANASAQKRPATPATRAENSQVVALRILRAEDERRWDNELATLLADKSAAVRRRAALAAGRIGDERAVTLLVTMLRVDEDMNVRAMAAFALGEVESAKGAEGLMAELKSNESAAVRARCLEALGKIAAALPKAEEARLRSIGEAILTALTAEAARKPQADRETVLLGLTAALRARPANAGAVVIKFLSDKDARVRGDALNTMARLKAKDGSEQARALLVNDGDAVVRANAARVLGAAEDKAVFDALVSRLSDADERVRVSAIRALASLREERVTNPLLERAGKLMSGYRAERAKASDARPAELNELLEIATGLGRVLGNTWNKNAVDWLREFRELEGSVDPEIETAFARIAPALYVREKPFDKITDAEARSQLLKDWRRVQSLAQALTEIAPLKSETEGNTVVSVKSDALAILRILLDDKNLPVLAAPDVLRAVAAFKPNDLVEILRQQLKAKDVIMRATAAEALGELPPEEATTRALAEALPASLSDELNDAALAILDALAKQKSESATEALKTGLGSLNYLVRRRAAALLKATGAGDFDSRIGTVQTRNTAADYQRVMARMDKRVRAVVTTDKGSFTIELLAEDAPLTVDNFVQLARRGYFNNISFHRVVPNFVVQGGDPRGDGNGGPGYQIRCEINEARYDTGAIGMALSGKDTGGSQWFVTHSPQPHLDGGYTVFARVVEGMDVVYKIARGDKIRNITVTETARPASKVGKQPATRGKAAKDGAGREKRKGER
;
A
#
# COMPACT_ATOMS: atom_id res chain seq x y z
N MET A 1 26.61 23.45 49.79
CA MET A 1 27.46 22.49 50.50
C MET A 1 27.32 21.16 49.81
N ARG A 2 28.24 20.84 48.95
CA ARG A 2 29.34 19.86 48.98
C ARG A 2 28.91 18.47 49.50
N LYS A 3 28.91 17.43 48.63
CA LYS A 3 30.12 16.62 48.41
C LYS A 3 30.11 15.89 47.07
N LYS A 4 31.26 15.94 46.39
CA LYS A 4 31.69 15.11 45.26
C LYS A 4 32.18 13.78 45.81
N GLU A 5 31.86 12.65 45.17
CA GLU A 5 32.63 11.42 45.27
C GLU A 5 33.03 10.95 43.88
N LYS A 6 34.30 10.56 43.77
CA LYS A 6 35.01 10.11 42.56
C LYS A 6 34.76 8.63 42.30
N PRO A 7 34.95 8.15 41.06
CA PRO A 7 34.79 6.73 40.72
C PRO A 7 36.02 5.91 41.07
N GLU A 8 35.80 4.74 41.67
CA GLU A 8 36.83 3.73 41.88
C GLU A 8 37.03 2.85 40.61
N ASN A 9 38.29 2.62 40.29
CA ASN A 9 38.78 1.73 39.24
C ASN A 9 38.60 0.25 39.63
N PHE A 10 38.09 -0.56 38.70
CA PHE A 10 38.23 -2.02 38.73
C PHE A 10 38.93 -2.53 37.44
N PRO A 11 40.17 -3.07 37.55
CA PRO A 11 40.90 -3.62 36.39
C PRO A 11 40.68 -5.13 36.15
N GLU A 12 39.77 -5.83 36.80
CA GLU A 12 39.68 -7.31 36.71
C GLU A 12 38.72 -7.89 35.69
N MET A 13 37.91 -7.08 34.98
CA MET A 13 36.92 -7.60 34.03
C MET A 13 37.41 -7.78 32.57
N ARG A 14 38.65 -7.36 32.24
CA ARG A 14 39.18 -7.52 30.86
C ARG A 14 39.92 -8.86 30.63
N ALA A 15 40.34 -9.56 31.67
CA ALA A 15 41.05 -10.83 31.53
C ALA A 15 40.11 -12.04 31.28
N ALA A 16 38.84 -11.96 31.73
CA ALA A 16 37.87 -13.05 31.53
C ALA A 16 37.26 -13.10 30.12
N GLN A 17 37.19 -12.00 29.42
CA GLN A 17 36.63 -11.98 28.04
C GLN A 17 37.60 -12.44 26.98
N CYS A 18 38.93 -12.27 27.19
CA CYS A 18 39.93 -12.80 26.26
C CYS A 18 40.12 -14.32 26.37
N ALA A 19 39.87 -14.92 27.53
CA ALA A 19 40.01 -16.35 27.73
C ALA A 19 38.86 -17.17 27.13
N LEU A 20 37.68 -16.56 26.99
CA LEU A 20 36.50 -17.23 26.38
C LEU A 20 36.57 -17.23 24.86
N ALA A 21 37.14 -16.20 24.23
CA ALA A 21 37.32 -16.11 22.78
C ALA A 21 38.40 -17.10 22.28
N LEU A 22 39.44 -17.36 23.07
CA LEU A 22 40.49 -18.31 22.67
C LEU A 22 40.04 -19.80 22.79
N LYS A 23 39.12 -20.12 23.69
CA LYS A 23 38.55 -21.48 23.78
C LYS A 23 37.61 -21.85 22.64
N HIS A 24 36.90 -20.90 22.04
CA HIS A 24 36.03 -21.16 20.88
C HIS A 24 36.82 -21.33 19.57
N ALA A 25 37.94 -20.64 19.40
CA ALA A 25 38.82 -20.80 18.21
C ALA A 25 39.50 -22.17 18.18
N VAL A 26 39.86 -22.74 19.35
CA VAL A 26 40.48 -24.08 19.44
C VAL A 26 39.47 -25.21 19.21
N TYR A 27 38.19 -25.01 19.55
CA TYR A 27 37.16 -26.03 19.33
C TYR A 27 36.74 -26.17 17.86
N VAL A 28 36.80 -25.10 17.09
CA VAL A 28 36.48 -25.11 15.63
C VAL A 28 37.63 -25.74 14.84
N CYS A 29 38.90 -25.58 15.25
CA CYS A 29 40.03 -26.22 14.60
C CYS A 29 40.15 -27.72 14.91
N LEU A 30 39.62 -28.20 16.06
CA LEU A 30 39.64 -29.61 16.44
C LEU A 30 38.51 -30.46 15.76
N LEU A 31 37.45 -29.82 15.34
CA LEU A 31 36.36 -30.48 14.59
C LEU A 31 36.67 -30.73 13.10
N ILE A 32 37.67 -30.00 12.55
CA ILE A 32 38.12 -30.16 11.17
C ILE A 32 39.20 -31.28 11.06
N ALA A 33 39.86 -31.63 12.14
CA ALA A 33 40.97 -32.64 12.17
C ALA A 33 40.51 -34.07 12.46
N LEU A 34 39.24 -34.32 12.75
CA LEU A 34 38.74 -35.65 13.17
C LEU A 34 38.06 -36.50 12.05
N PHE A 35 38.13 -36.04 10.80
CA PHE A 35 37.58 -36.80 9.64
C PHE A 35 38.62 -37.24 8.60
N ALA A 36 39.86 -37.43 9.01
CA ALA A 36 40.89 -37.97 8.13
C ALA A 36 41.74 -38.99 8.87
N VAL A 37 41.28 -40.23 9.10
CA VAL A 37 42.11 -41.45 9.19
C VAL A 37 41.16 -42.66 9.18
N ALA A 38 41.28 -43.50 8.22
CA ALA A 38 41.56 -44.94 8.08
C ALA A 38 40.63 -45.67 7.11
N SER A 39 41.21 -46.04 6.00
CA SER A 39 40.86 -47.27 5.25
C SER A 39 41.79 -48.42 5.64
N PRO A 40 41.37 -49.63 5.45
CA PRO A 40 42.31 -50.58 4.89
C PRO A 40 41.87 -51.13 3.53
N ALA A 41 42.88 -51.35 2.69
CA ALA A 41 42.83 -51.82 1.35
C ALA A 41 42.44 -53.31 1.25
N GLN A 42 41.61 -53.62 0.25
CA GLN A 42 41.66 -54.94 -0.43
C GLN A 42 41.72 -54.70 -1.95
N LYS A 43 42.80 -55.26 -2.54
CA LYS A 43 43.04 -55.32 -3.99
C LYS A 43 42.14 -56.42 -4.58
N GLN A 44 41.45 -56.11 -5.68
CA GLN A 44 41.35 -57.03 -6.82
C GLN A 44 40.71 -56.35 -8.04
N GLY A 45 41.32 -56.50 -9.18
CA GLY A 45 40.71 -56.61 -10.51
C GLY A 45 40.50 -55.31 -11.28
N ALA A 46 41.46 -55.04 -12.19
CA ALA A 46 41.33 -54.01 -13.22
C ALA A 46 40.22 -54.35 -14.24
N ALA A 47 39.34 -53.37 -14.51
CA ALA A 47 38.66 -53.23 -15.79
C ALA A 47 38.41 -51.73 -16.02
N ASN A 48 39.12 -51.20 -17.02
CA ASN A 48 38.97 -49.84 -17.53
C ASN A 48 37.55 -49.59 -18.02
N ALA A 49 36.85 -48.61 -17.43
CA ALA A 49 35.78 -47.88 -18.08
C ALA A 49 35.84 -46.44 -17.57
N SER A 50 36.48 -45.59 -18.37
CA SER A 50 36.39 -44.13 -18.22
C SER A 50 34.97 -43.67 -18.43
N ALA A 51 34.19 -43.53 -17.34
CA ALA A 51 32.92 -42.84 -17.36
C ALA A 51 33.17 -41.35 -17.41
N GLN A 52 33.37 -40.82 -18.62
CA GLN A 52 33.18 -39.41 -18.88
C GLN A 52 31.77 -39.03 -18.41
N LYS A 53 31.71 -38.15 -17.38
CA LYS A 53 30.45 -37.47 -17.02
C LYS A 53 29.99 -36.74 -18.27
N ARG A 54 28.99 -37.29 -18.97
CA ARG A 54 28.27 -36.57 -20.05
C ARG A 54 27.74 -35.27 -19.45
N PRO A 55 27.98 -34.11 -20.11
CA PRO A 55 27.32 -32.89 -19.69
C PRO A 55 25.82 -33.15 -19.76
N ALA A 56 25.09 -32.76 -18.70
CA ALA A 56 23.64 -32.86 -18.63
C ALA A 56 23.01 -32.24 -19.88
N THR A 57 22.11 -32.98 -20.52
CA THR A 57 21.38 -32.48 -21.69
C THR A 57 20.57 -31.22 -21.32
N PRO A 58 20.33 -30.29 -22.26
CA PRO A 58 19.53 -29.08 -21.97
C PRO A 58 18.18 -29.37 -21.31
N ALA A 59 17.54 -30.51 -21.62
CA ALA A 59 16.28 -30.95 -21.02
C ALA A 59 16.43 -31.27 -19.51
N THR A 60 17.46 -32.05 -19.11
CA THR A 60 17.69 -32.40 -17.69
C THR A 60 18.09 -31.17 -16.85
N ARG A 61 18.74 -30.17 -17.45
CA ARG A 61 19.08 -28.91 -16.78
C ARG A 61 17.84 -28.02 -16.60
N ALA A 62 16.92 -28.01 -17.56
CA ALA A 62 15.65 -27.29 -17.48
C ALA A 62 14.70 -27.91 -16.44
N GLU A 63 14.61 -29.25 -16.42
CA GLU A 63 13.80 -29.98 -15.41
C GLU A 63 14.30 -29.73 -13.99
N ASN A 64 15.61 -29.71 -13.74
CA ASN A 64 16.16 -29.39 -12.42
C ASN A 64 15.86 -27.93 -12.03
N SER A 65 15.88 -26.99 -12.97
CA SER A 65 15.57 -25.57 -12.72
C SER A 65 14.10 -25.37 -12.33
N GLN A 66 13.17 -26.04 -12.98
CA GLN A 66 11.73 -25.97 -12.65
C GLN A 66 11.42 -26.56 -11.28
N VAL A 67 12.05 -27.67 -10.91
CA VAL A 67 11.88 -28.27 -9.58
C VAL A 67 12.36 -27.33 -8.48
N VAL A 68 13.50 -26.67 -8.66
CA VAL A 68 14.02 -25.69 -7.69
C VAL A 68 13.10 -24.48 -7.60
N ALA A 69 12.64 -23.94 -8.72
CA ALA A 69 11.71 -22.81 -8.75
C ALA A 69 10.38 -23.13 -8.03
N LEU A 70 9.86 -24.35 -8.21
CA LEU A 70 8.66 -24.84 -7.51
C LEU A 70 8.86 -24.90 -5.99
N ARG A 71 10.02 -25.41 -5.52
CA ARG A 71 10.35 -25.48 -4.08
C ARG A 71 10.43 -24.07 -3.47
N ILE A 72 11.08 -23.14 -4.16
CA ILE A 72 11.15 -21.74 -3.71
C ILE A 72 9.76 -21.12 -3.64
N LEU A 73 8.93 -21.28 -4.68
CA LEU A 73 7.57 -20.75 -4.73
C LEU A 73 6.70 -21.29 -3.59
N ARG A 74 6.84 -22.58 -3.30
CA ARG A 74 6.10 -23.21 -2.21
C ARG A 74 6.55 -22.72 -0.84
N ALA A 75 7.86 -22.61 -0.59
CA ALA A 75 8.40 -22.06 0.66
C ALA A 75 7.92 -20.60 0.88
N GLU A 76 7.85 -19.80 -0.18
CA GLU A 76 7.35 -18.44 -0.16
C GLU A 76 5.85 -18.36 0.21
N ASP A 77 5.00 -19.19 -0.41
CA ASP A 77 3.55 -19.25 -0.11
C ASP A 77 3.29 -19.74 1.32
N GLU A 78 4.06 -20.73 1.79
CA GLU A 78 4.00 -21.26 3.15
C GLU A 78 4.64 -20.33 4.20
N ARG A 79 5.27 -19.22 3.79
CA ARG A 79 6.11 -18.37 4.67
C ARG A 79 7.12 -19.19 5.47
N ARG A 80 7.72 -20.18 4.82
CA ARG A 80 8.61 -21.17 5.42
C ARG A 80 10.07 -20.81 5.16
N TRP A 81 10.78 -20.42 6.23
CA TRP A 81 12.21 -20.24 6.23
C TRP A 81 12.89 -21.47 6.84
N ASP A 82 13.71 -22.18 6.07
CA ASP A 82 14.39 -23.38 6.49
C ASP A 82 15.79 -23.52 5.87
N ASN A 83 16.50 -24.61 6.23
CA ASN A 83 17.84 -24.87 5.72
C ASN A 83 17.88 -25.12 4.21
N GLU A 84 16.79 -25.62 3.61
CA GLU A 84 16.72 -25.80 2.17
C GLU A 84 16.78 -24.45 1.46
N LEU A 85 15.93 -23.51 1.84
CA LEU A 85 15.92 -22.16 1.25
C LEU A 85 17.22 -21.40 1.55
N ALA A 86 17.76 -21.55 2.76
CA ALA A 86 19.06 -20.97 3.12
C ALA A 86 20.21 -21.46 2.23
N THR A 87 20.21 -22.77 1.89
CA THR A 87 21.21 -23.37 0.99
C THR A 87 21.09 -22.81 -0.43
N LEU A 88 19.88 -22.51 -0.92
CA LEU A 88 19.66 -21.95 -2.26
C LEU A 88 20.17 -20.52 -2.42
N LEU A 89 20.41 -19.79 -1.33
CA LEU A 89 21.10 -18.50 -1.37
C LEU A 89 22.57 -18.61 -1.78
N ALA A 90 23.16 -19.80 -1.67
CA ALA A 90 24.53 -20.09 -2.10
C ALA A 90 24.59 -21.01 -3.34
N ASP A 91 23.51 -21.16 -4.10
CA ASP A 91 23.45 -21.98 -5.30
C ASP A 91 24.45 -21.50 -6.36
N LYS A 92 24.96 -22.40 -7.19
CA LYS A 92 25.88 -22.10 -8.29
C LYS A 92 25.25 -21.18 -9.34
N SER A 93 23.93 -21.25 -9.53
CA SER A 93 23.19 -20.44 -10.48
C SER A 93 22.80 -19.07 -9.86
N ALA A 94 23.30 -17.99 -10.43
CA ALA A 94 22.90 -16.62 -10.02
C ALA A 94 21.37 -16.42 -10.08
N ALA A 95 20.69 -17.02 -11.06
CA ALA A 95 19.23 -16.96 -11.17
C ALA A 95 18.53 -17.61 -9.98
N VAL A 96 19.04 -18.75 -9.49
CA VAL A 96 18.53 -19.44 -8.29
C VAL A 96 18.82 -18.59 -7.05
N ARG A 97 20.05 -18.09 -6.88
CA ARG A 97 20.40 -17.21 -5.76
C ARG A 97 19.50 -15.98 -5.70
N ARG A 98 19.31 -15.31 -6.85
CA ARG A 98 18.43 -14.12 -6.96
C ARG A 98 16.98 -14.46 -6.57
N ARG A 99 16.43 -15.59 -7.08
CA ARG A 99 15.05 -15.99 -6.78
C ARG A 99 14.87 -16.42 -5.31
N ALA A 100 15.87 -17.08 -4.73
CA ALA A 100 15.88 -17.45 -3.31
C ALA A 100 15.96 -16.20 -2.41
N ALA A 101 16.76 -15.20 -2.77
CA ALA A 101 16.84 -13.93 -2.07
C ALA A 101 15.48 -13.20 -2.06
N LEU A 102 14.80 -13.14 -3.21
CA LEU A 102 13.44 -12.57 -3.29
C LEU A 102 12.47 -13.30 -2.36
N ALA A 103 12.49 -14.63 -2.35
CA ALA A 103 11.64 -15.43 -1.48
C ALA A 103 11.95 -15.18 0.01
N ALA A 104 13.24 -15.12 0.38
CA ALA A 104 13.67 -14.80 1.74
C ALA A 104 13.12 -13.44 2.21
N GLY A 105 13.17 -12.41 1.35
CA GLY A 105 12.58 -11.10 1.62
C GLY A 105 11.07 -11.17 1.82
N ARG A 106 10.34 -11.84 0.91
CA ARG A 106 8.87 -11.99 0.98
C ARG A 106 8.40 -12.77 2.19
N ILE A 107 9.15 -13.80 2.61
CA ILE A 107 8.91 -14.54 3.85
C ILE A 107 9.07 -13.64 5.06
N GLY A 108 10.08 -12.77 5.05
CA GLY A 108 10.28 -11.77 6.09
C GLY A 108 10.85 -12.31 7.40
N ASP A 109 11.53 -13.46 7.35
CA ASP A 109 12.15 -14.07 8.54
C ASP A 109 13.49 -13.38 8.85
N GLU A 110 13.64 -12.85 10.06
CA GLU A 110 14.84 -12.12 10.48
C GLU A 110 16.12 -12.97 10.44
N ARG A 111 16.00 -14.31 10.53
CA ARG A 111 17.13 -15.24 10.45
C ARG A 111 17.82 -15.19 9.09
N ALA A 112 17.15 -14.73 8.05
CA ALA A 112 17.72 -14.55 6.72
C ALA A 112 18.69 -13.35 6.61
N VAL A 113 18.60 -12.37 7.51
CA VAL A 113 19.28 -11.07 7.38
C VAL A 113 20.79 -11.22 7.24
N THR A 114 21.45 -12.05 8.06
CA THR A 114 22.90 -12.23 8.01
C THR A 114 23.37 -12.80 6.66
N LEU A 115 22.62 -13.75 6.10
CA LEU A 115 22.93 -14.34 4.79
C LEU A 115 22.71 -13.32 3.67
N LEU A 116 21.61 -12.56 3.73
CA LEU A 116 21.31 -11.51 2.75
C LEU A 116 22.34 -10.37 2.79
N VAL A 117 22.82 -9.96 3.97
CA VAL A 117 23.89 -8.96 4.10
C VAL A 117 25.21 -9.49 3.50
N THR A 118 25.53 -10.77 3.75
CA THR A 118 26.72 -11.38 3.13
C THR A 118 26.60 -11.40 1.60
N MET A 119 25.46 -11.85 1.08
CA MET A 119 25.17 -11.87 -0.36
C MET A 119 25.24 -10.47 -0.98
N LEU A 120 24.69 -9.45 -0.33
CA LEU A 120 24.78 -8.05 -0.77
C LEU A 120 26.22 -7.59 -0.92
N ARG A 121 27.11 -8.00 -0.03
CA ARG A 121 28.51 -7.53 0.00
C ARG A 121 29.43 -8.27 -0.98
N VAL A 122 29.25 -9.58 -1.16
CA VAL A 122 30.27 -10.41 -1.79
C VAL A 122 29.80 -11.23 -3.00
N ASP A 123 28.51 -11.23 -3.36
CA ASP A 123 28.06 -11.98 -4.54
C ASP A 123 28.70 -11.41 -5.80
N GLU A 124 29.15 -12.29 -6.68
CA GLU A 124 29.79 -11.93 -7.95
C GLU A 124 28.82 -11.28 -8.95
N ASP A 125 27.51 -11.58 -8.86
CA ASP A 125 26.47 -11.05 -9.75
C ASP A 125 25.80 -9.82 -9.13
N MET A 126 25.89 -8.68 -9.80
CA MET A 126 25.31 -7.41 -9.33
C MET A 126 23.77 -7.44 -9.22
N ASN A 127 23.08 -8.28 -10.02
CA ASN A 127 21.64 -8.43 -9.91
C ASN A 127 21.25 -9.24 -8.65
N VAL A 128 22.10 -10.18 -8.26
CA VAL A 128 21.94 -10.91 -6.99
C VAL A 128 22.18 -9.97 -5.81
N ARG A 129 23.22 -9.12 -5.86
CA ARG A 129 23.46 -8.10 -4.83
C ARG A 129 22.30 -7.11 -4.72
N ALA A 130 21.78 -6.63 -5.84
CA ALA A 130 20.61 -5.74 -5.86
C ALA A 130 19.37 -6.42 -5.27
N MET A 131 19.12 -7.70 -5.59
CA MET A 131 18.01 -8.46 -5.02
C MET A 131 18.19 -8.73 -3.53
N ALA A 132 19.41 -8.96 -3.06
CA ALA A 132 19.70 -9.08 -1.62
C ALA A 132 19.38 -7.78 -0.87
N ALA A 133 19.72 -6.61 -1.45
CA ALA A 133 19.32 -5.31 -0.90
C ALA A 133 17.79 -5.16 -0.85
N PHE A 134 17.09 -5.48 -1.95
CA PHE A 134 15.62 -5.48 -2.00
C PHE A 134 15.02 -6.39 -0.90
N ALA A 135 15.53 -7.62 -0.79
CA ALA A 135 15.08 -8.60 0.20
C ALA A 135 15.28 -8.11 1.65
N LEU A 136 16.40 -7.46 1.96
CA LEU A 136 16.65 -6.83 3.27
C LEU A 136 15.59 -5.76 3.59
N GLY A 137 15.16 -5.02 2.57
CA GLY A 137 14.05 -4.06 2.70
C GLY A 137 12.71 -4.72 2.99
N GLU A 138 12.45 -5.91 2.42
CA GLU A 138 11.20 -6.66 2.66
C GLU A 138 11.17 -7.33 4.05
N VAL A 139 12.33 -7.71 4.58
CA VAL A 139 12.43 -8.22 5.96
C VAL A 139 12.17 -7.13 7.00
N GLU A 140 12.44 -5.86 6.65
CA GLU A 140 12.20 -4.68 7.50
C GLU A 140 12.96 -4.71 8.85
N SER A 141 14.03 -5.53 8.95
CA SER A 141 14.80 -5.65 10.18
C SER A 141 15.89 -4.56 10.30
N ALA A 142 15.96 -3.94 11.46
CA ALA A 142 17.02 -2.99 11.82
C ALA A 142 18.45 -3.53 11.63
N LYS A 143 18.64 -4.86 11.75
CA LYS A 143 19.93 -5.54 11.62
C LYS A 143 20.52 -5.44 10.20
N GLY A 144 19.69 -5.20 9.17
CA GLY A 144 20.13 -5.03 7.79
C GLY A 144 20.67 -3.62 7.48
N ALA A 145 20.32 -2.62 8.27
CA ALA A 145 20.54 -1.21 7.95
C ALA A 145 22.04 -0.86 7.80
N GLU A 146 22.91 -1.35 8.66
CA GLU A 146 24.36 -1.05 8.61
C GLU A 146 25.01 -1.60 7.34
N GLY A 147 24.67 -2.83 6.96
CA GLY A 147 25.16 -3.44 5.71
C GLY A 147 24.70 -2.65 4.49
N LEU A 148 23.45 -2.23 4.43
CA LEU A 148 22.91 -1.41 3.34
C LEU A 148 23.56 -0.02 3.27
N MET A 149 23.80 0.64 4.40
CA MET A 149 24.47 1.95 4.44
C MET A 149 25.93 1.84 4.02
N ALA A 150 26.63 0.75 4.36
CA ALA A 150 28.00 0.52 3.94
C ALA A 150 28.09 0.34 2.41
N GLU A 151 27.22 -0.48 1.83
CA GLU A 151 27.17 -0.70 0.39
C GLU A 151 26.73 0.55 -0.39
N LEU A 152 25.84 1.35 0.17
CA LEU A 152 25.42 2.62 -0.43
C LEU A 152 26.60 3.60 -0.60
N LYS A 153 27.58 3.57 0.31
CA LYS A 153 28.77 4.42 0.26
C LYS A 153 29.84 3.89 -0.70
N SER A 154 30.04 2.57 -0.74
CA SER A 154 31.18 1.94 -1.42
C SER A 154 30.86 1.40 -2.82
N ASN A 155 29.58 1.18 -3.15
CA ASN A 155 29.21 0.48 -4.37
C ASN A 155 29.03 1.43 -5.57
N GLU A 156 29.71 1.11 -6.68
CA GLU A 156 29.61 1.87 -7.92
C GLU A 156 28.40 1.49 -8.77
N SER A 157 27.79 0.31 -8.54
CA SER A 157 26.60 -0.13 -9.28
C SER A 157 25.38 0.71 -8.93
N ALA A 158 24.81 1.40 -9.91
CA ALA A 158 23.59 2.18 -9.73
C ALA A 158 22.42 1.30 -9.26
N ALA A 159 22.29 0.08 -9.81
CA ALA A 159 21.22 -0.84 -9.42
C ALA A 159 21.30 -1.23 -7.94
N VAL A 160 22.50 -1.49 -7.42
CA VAL A 160 22.68 -1.83 -6.00
C VAL A 160 22.40 -0.61 -5.13
N ARG A 161 22.91 0.59 -5.49
CA ARG A 161 22.62 1.83 -4.74
C ARG A 161 21.11 2.12 -4.67
N ALA A 162 20.43 1.99 -5.79
CA ALA A 162 18.98 2.20 -5.89
C ALA A 162 18.21 1.28 -4.93
N ARG A 163 18.54 -0.02 -4.90
CA ARG A 163 17.90 -0.99 -4.01
C ARG A 163 18.29 -0.82 -2.54
N CYS A 164 19.53 -0.39 -2.25
CA CYS A 164 19.91 -0.02 -0.88
C CYS A 164 19.07 1.16 -0.36
N LEU A 165 18.85 2.19 -1.17
CA LEU A 165 17.99 3.32 -0.81
C LEU A 165 16.55 2.86 -0.54
N GLU A 166 15.97 2.07 -1.44
CA GLU A 166 14.62 1.51 -1.26
C GLU A 166 14.51 0.74 0.05
N ALA A 167 15.46 -0.15 0.33
CA ALA A 167 15.51 -0.97 1.53
C ALA A 167 15.63 -0.14 2.81
N LEU A 168 16.52 0.85 2.83
CA LEU A 168 16.69 1.76 3.96
C LEU A 168 15.40 2.55 4.24
N GLY A 169 14.69 2.98 3.19
CA GLY A 169 13.39 3.63 3.34
C GLY A 169 12.33 2.73 3.98
N LYS A 170 12.27 1.44 3.60
CA LYS A 170 11.34 0.44 4.18
C LYS A 170 11.69 0.16 5.64
N ILE A 171 12.96 -0.09 5.95
CA ILE A 171 13.43 -0.32 7.32
C ILE A 171 13.10 0.89 8.20
N ALA A 172 13.39 2.11 7.75
CA ALA A 172 13.08 3.32 8.50
C ALA A 172 11.57 3.48 8.79
N ALA A 173 10.72 3.12 7.84
CA ALA A 173 9.26 3.17 8.04
C ALA A 173 8.75 2.15 9.04
N ALA A 174 9.41 1.00 9.18
CA ALA A 174 9.05 -0.09 10.08
C ALA A 174 9.60 0.10 11.51
N LEU A 175 10.67 0.91 11.67
CA LEU A 175 11.31 1.12 12.96
C LEU A 175 10.39 1.89 13.94
N PRO A 176 10.37 1.47 15.23
CA PRO A 176 9.72 2.24 16.28
C PRO A 176 10.31 3.65 16.40
N LYS A 177 9.47 4.63 16.73
CA LYS A 177 9.92 6.02 16.95
C LYS A 177 10.99 6.14 18.03
N ALA A 178 11.03 5.24 19.00
CA ALA A 178 12.05 5.19 20.04
C ALA A 178 13.48 4.95 19.53
N GLU A 179 13.64 4.42 18.29
CA GLU A 179 14.93 4.19 17.62
C GLU A 179 15.47 5.47 16.94
N GLU A 180 15.33 6.63 17.56
CA GLU A 180 15.64 7.95 16.98
C GLU A 180 17.05 8.04 16.38
N ALA A 181 18.05 7.51 17.08
CA ALA A 181 19.46 7.56 16.61
C ALA A 181 19.62 6.80 15.28
N ARG A 182 19.00 5.62 15.16
CA ARG A 182 19.07 4.81 13.95
C ARG A 182 18.25 5.43 12.82
N LEU A 183 17.05 5.92 13.12
CA LEU A 183 16.21 6.66 12.15
C LEU A 183 16.97 7.86 11.58
N ARG A 184 17.68 8.62 12.43
CA ARG A 184 18.51 9.75 12.02
C ARG A 184 19.65 9.31 11.11
N SER A 185 20.41 8.26 11.49
CA SER A 185 21.51 7.74 10.69
C SER A 185 21.07 7.25 9.30
N ILE A 186 19.95 6.53 9.25
CA ILE A 186 19.37 6.08 7.96
C ILE A 186 18.94 7.29 7.12
N GLY A 187 18.27 8.26 7.74
CA GLY A 187 17.84 9.48 7.06
C GLY A 187 19.00 10.28 6.47
N GLU A 188 20.07 10.45 7.22
CA GLU A 188 21.30 11.12 6.76
C GLU A 188 21.98 10.37 5.61
N ALA A 189 22.02 9.04 5.65
CA ALA A 189 22.55 8.22 4.57
C ALA A 189 21.75 8.39 3.27
N ILE A 190 20.40 8.41 3.36
CA ILE A 190 19.51 8.63 2.23
C ILE A 190 19.74 10.03 1.63
N LEU A 191 19.80 11.10 2.45
CA LEU A 191 19.98 12.45 1.96
C LEU A 191 21.39 12.67 1.36
N THR A 192 22.41 12.04 1.94
CA THR A 192 23.78 12.07 1.41
C THR A 192 23.84 11.44 0.02
N ALA A 193 23.23 10.28 -0.17
CA ALA A 193 23.16 9.60 -1.44
C ALA A 193 22.40 10.41 -2.50
N LEU A 194 21.23 10.96 -2.15
CA LEU A 194 20.48 11.85 -3.06
C LEU A 194 21.27 13.10 -3.43
N THR A 195 22.00 13.68 -2.48
CA THR A 195 22.85 14.85 -2.77
C THR A 195 23.98 14.50 -3.72
N ALA A 196 24.59 13.34 -3.55
CA ALA A 196 25.62 12.83 -4.45
C ALA A 196 25.07 12.57 -5.87
N GLU A 197 23.87 11.99 -5.97
CA GLU A 197 23.20 11.76 -7.27
C GLU A 197 22.84 13.09 -7.95
N ALA A 198 22.35 14.10 -7.22
CA ALA A 198 22.08 15.43 -7.79
C ALA A 198 23.35 16.13 -8.35
N ALA A 199 24.52 15.82 -7.81
CA ALA A 199 25.81 16.35 -8.26
C ALA A 199 26.50 15.47 -9.32
N ARG A 200 25.99 14.28 -9.63
CA ARG A 200 26.65 13.29 -10.51
C ARG A 200 26.73 13.75 -11.96
N LYS A 201 27.85 13.49 -12.59
CA LYS A 201 28.11 13.79 -14.01
C LYS A 201 28.31 12.48 -14.80
N PRO A 202 27.86 12.43 -16.07
CA PRO A 202 27.20 13.50 -16.85
C PRO A 202 25.75 13.76 -16.41
N GLN A 203 25.11 12.83 -15.68
CA GLN A 203 23.75 12.97 -15.13
C GLN A 203 23.53 11.99 -13.97
N ALA A 204 22.55 12.28 -13.11
CA ALA A 204 22.08 11.38 -12.07
C ALA A 204 21.55 10.06 -12.66
N ASP A 205 21.71 8.96 -11.92
CA ASP A 205 21.06 7.72 -12.27
C ASP A 205 19.55 7.79 -11.92
N ARG A 206 18.72 7.63 -12.94
CA ARG A 206 17.27 7.80 -12.83
C ARG A 206 16.64 6.90 -11.76
N GLU A 207 17.02 5.62 -11.75
CA GLU A 207 16.46 4.64 -10.82
C GLU A 207 16.86 4.94 -9.38
N THR A 208 18.12 5.29 -9.17
CA THR A 208 18.67 5.70 -7.87
C THR A 208 17.93 6.94 -7.33
N VAL A 209 17.66 7.94 -8.18
CA VAL A 209 16.92 9.13 -7.79
C VAL A 209 15.48 8.78 -7.39
N LEU A 210 14.75 8.05 -8.21
CA LEU A 210 13.35 7.73 -7.95
C LEU A 210 13.16 6.89 -6.67
N LEU A 211 14.01 5.87 -6.45
CA LEU A 211 13.97 5.07 -5.23
C LEU A 211 14.47 5.85 -4.02
N GLY A 212 15.45 6.75 -4.20
CA GLY A 212 15.92 7.66 -3.16
C GLY A 212 14.85 8.66 -2.72
N LEU A 213 14.08 9.25 -3.65
CA LEU A 213 12.95 10.13 -3.34
C LEU A 213 11.86 9.37 -2.54
N THR A 214 11.57 8.12 -2.94
CA THR A 214 10.64 7.26 -2.20
C THR A 214 11.19 6.90 -0.81
N ALA A 215 12.50 6.65 -0.69
CA ALA A 215 13.14 6.39 0.60
C ALA A 215 13.07 7.61 1.53
N ALA A 216 13.35 8.81 1.02
CA ALA A 216 13.22 10.06 1.78
C ALA A 216 11.78 10.30 2.24
N LEU A 217 10.79 9.97 1.40
CA LEU A 217 9.38 10.01 1.74
C LEU A 217 9.04 9.11 2.94
N ARG A 218 9.60 7.90 2.98
CA ARG A 218 9.35 6.90 4.01
C ARG A 218 10.08 7.20 5.32
N ALA A 219 11.36 7.49 5.22
CA ALA A 219 12.22 7.78 6.37
C ALA A 219 11.93 9.15 7.00
N ARG A 220 11.37 10.10 6.23
CA ARG A 220 11.03 11.48 6.66
C ARG A 220 12.18 12.19 7.38
N PRO A 221 13.40 12.18 6.83
CA PRO A 221 14.54 12.81 7.50
C PRO A 221 14.37 14.33 7.61
N ALA A 222 14.95 14.92 8.64
CA ALA A 222 15.04 16.38 8.75
C ALA A 222 15.75 16.96 7.51
N ASN A 223 15.34 18.15 7.07
CA ASN A 223 15.90 18.84 5.91
C ASN A 223 15.74 18.11 4.56
N ALA A 224 14.86 17.11 4.46
CA ALA A 224 14.62 16.43 3.19
C ALA A 224 14.20 17.39 2.06
N GLY A 225 13.42 18.43 2.37
CA GLY A 225 12.98 19.45 1.41
C GLY A 225 14.14 20.09 0.67
N ALA A 226 15.18 20.51 1.38
CA ALA A 226 16.37 21.17 0.81
C ALA A 226 17.16 20.27 -0.17
N VAL A 227 17.05 18.96 -0.04
CA VAL A 227 17.68 18.00 -0.98
C VAL A 227 16.73 17.71 -2.14
N VAL A 228 15.46 17.45 -1.87
CA VAL A 228 14.46 17.07 -2.88
C VAL A 228 14.21 18.18 -3.90
N ILE A 229 14.26 19.46 -3.49
CA ILE A 229 14.11 20.62 -4.37
C ILE A 229 15.08 20.62 -5.57
N LYS A 230 16.26 20.02 -5.43
CA LYS A 230 17.27 19.93 -6.52
C LYS A 230 16.78 19.15 -7.73
N PHE A 231 15.76 18.30 -7.56
CA PHE A 231 15.18 17.48 -8.61
C PHE A 231 13.95 18.11 -9.28
N LEU A 232 13.48 19.27 -8.84
CA LEU A 232 12.35 19.96 -9.45
C LEU A 232 12.68 20.52 -10.84
N SER A 233 13.95 20.71 -11.17
CA SER A 233 14.41 21.16 -12.48
C SER A 233 14.96 20.03 -13.35
N ASP A 234 14.77 18.76 -12.96
CA ASP A 234 15.23 17.62 -13.77
C ASP A 234 14.52 17.61 -15.14
N LYS A 235 15.23 17.19 -16.18
CA LYS A 235 14.68 17.05 -17.54
C LYS A 235 13.59 15.99 -17.64
N ASP A 236 13.66 14.94 -16.80
CA ASP A 236 12.68 13.87 -16.74
C ASP A 236 11.45 14.33 -15.92
N ALA A 237 10.29 14.42 -16.57
CA ALA A 237 9.03 14.79 -15.93
C ALA A 237 8.67 13.84 -14.77
N ARG A 238 9.03 12.56 -14.87
CA ARG A 238 8.79 11.60 -13.80
C ARG A 238 9.60 11.93 -12.54
N VAL A 239 10.85 12.33 -12.69
CA VAL A 239 11.70 12.76 -11.56
C VAL A 239 11.12 14.03 -10.92
N ARG A 240 10.73 15.04 -11.71
CA ARG A 240 10.06 16.23 -11.19
C ARG A 240 8.77 15.90 -10.45
N GLY A 241 7.95 15.02 -11.05
CA GLY A 241 6.67 14.58 -10.47
C GLY A 241 6.83 13.84 -9.14
N ASP A 242 7.81 12.93 -9.04
CA ASP A 242 8.08 12.18 -7.81
C ASP A 242 8.72 13.06 -6.73
N ALA A 243 9.56 14.02 -7.11
CA ALA A 243 10.09 15.04 -6.19
C ALA A 243 8.95 15.87 -5.58
N LEU A 244 8.03 16.39 -6.40
CA LEU A 244 6.84 17.10 -5.92
C LEU A 244 5.94 16.22 -5.05
N ASN A 245 5.72 14.94 -5.42
CA ASN A 245 4.93 14.02 -4.60
C ASN A 245 5.59 13.81 -3.22
N THR A 246 6.91 13.69 -3.17
CA THR A 246 7.68 13.57 -1.93
C THR A 246 7.52 14.82 -1.07
N MET A 247 7.69 16.02 -1.65
CA MET A 247 7.51 17.30 -0.95
C MET A 247 6.09 17.46 -0.37
N ALA A 248 5.05 17.15 -1.16
CA ALA A 248 3.67 17.23 -0.71
C ALA A 248 3.40 16.37 0.53
N ARG A 249 3.94 15.14 0.53
CA ARG A 249 3.75 14.18 1.65
C ARG A 249 4.60 14.51 2.87
N LEU A 250 5.76 15.12 2.67
CA LEU A 250 6.59 15.66 3.75
C LEU A 250 6.04 16.98 4.31
N LYS A 251 5.08 17.61 3.62
CA LYS A 251 4.59 18.98 3.88
C LYS A 251 5.74 19.98 3.88
N ALA A 252 6.71 19.79 2.97
CA ALA A 252 7.87 20.66 2.86
C ALA A 252 7.44 22.02 2.28
N LYS A 253 7.88 23.08 2.92
CA LYS A 253 7.63 24.47 2.46
C LYS A 253 8.75 24.97 1.54
N ASP A 254 9.90 24.30 1.57
CA ASP A 254 11.00 24.57 0.66
C ASP A 254 10.53 24.39 -0.79
N GLY A 255 10.97 25.23 -1.71
CA GLY A 255 10.67 25.09 -3.13
C GLY A 255 9.25 25.49 -3.55
N SER A 256 8.49 26.21 -2.73
CA SER A 256 7.16 26.72 -3.11
C SER A 256 7.19 27.57 -4.37
N GLU A 257 8.23 28.39 -4.57
CA GLU A 257 8.39 29.20 -5.78
C GLU A 257 8.55 28.34 -7.04
N GLN A 258 9.42 27.32 -6.98
CA GLN A 258 9.60 26.38 -8.09
C GLN A 258 8.31 25.57 -8.35
N ALA A 259 7.61 25.18 -7.29
CA ALA A 259 6.33 24.48 -7.44
C ALA A 259 5.26 25.37 -8.10
N ARG A 260 5.22 26.70 -7.81
CA ARG A 260 4.35 27.64 -8.52
C ARG A 260 4.70 27.73 -10.00
N ALA A 261 5.99 27.82 -10.32
CA ALA A 261 6.45 27.85 -11.72
C ALA A 261 6.06 26.55 -12.47
N LEU A 262 6.23 25.38 -11.84
CA LEU A 262 5.85 24.09 -12.43
C LEU A 262 4.32 23.95 -12.58
N LEU A 263 3.53 24.43 -11.63
CA LEU A 263 2.06 24.45 -11.74
C LEU A 263 1.59 25.18 -13.01
N VAL A 264 2.25 26.28 -13.32
CA VAL A 264 1.84 27.15 -14.45
C VAL A 264 2.43 26.70 -15.77
N ASN A 265 3.70 26.26 -15.80
CA ASN A 265 4.45 26.18 -17.05
C ASN A 265 4.85 24.73 -17.44
N ASP A 266 4.73 23.73 -16.56
CA ASP A 266 5.18 22.39 -16.92
C ASP A 266 4.28 21.75 -17.98
N GLY A 267 4.88 21.14 -19.00
CA GLY A 267 4.15 20.45 -20.06
C GLY A 267 3.48 19.17 -19.60
N ASP A 268 4.00 18.52 -18.54
CA ASP A 268 3.48 17.26 -18.03
C ASP A 268 2.36 17.48 -17.00
N ALA A 269 1.20 16.87 -17.26
CA ALA A 269 0.03 17.02 -16.40
C ALA A 269 0.22 16.44 -14.97
N VAL A 270 1.01 15.36 -14.83
CA VAL A 270 1.30 14.78 -13.50
C VAL A 270 2.17 15.72 -12.69
N VAL A 271 3.12 16.41 -13.33
CA VAL A 271 3.94 17.45 -12.67
C VAL A 271 3.07 18.60 -12.21
N ARG A 272 2.19 19.13 -13.08
CA ARG A 272 1.25 20.21 -12.69
C ARG A 272 0.33 19.79 -11.53
N ALA A 273 -0.23 18.57 -11.60
CA ALA A 273 -1.10 18.04 -10.55
C ALA A 273 -0.37 17.89 -9.21
N ASN A 274 0.88 17.39 -9.23
CA ASN A 274 1.68 17.27 -8.01
C ASN A 274 2.16 18.63 -7.49
N ALA A 275 2.43 19.61 -8.36
CA ALA A 275 2.72 20.99 -7.95
C ALA A 275 1.53 21.61 -7.20
N ALA A 276 0.30 21.46 -7.71
CA ALA A 276 -0.90 21.86 -6.98
C ALA A 276 -0.98 21.22 -5.59
N ARG A 277 -0.68 19.91 -5.48
CA ARG A 277 -0.68 19.18 -4.21
C ARG A 277 0.36 19.70 -3.21
N VAL A 278 1.57 20.06 -3.67
CA VAL A 278 2.61 20.66 -2.81
C VAL A 278 2.11 21.98 -2.23
N LEU A 279 1.58 22.85 -3.10
CA LEU A 279 1.13 24.19 -2.73
C LEU A 279 -0.08 24.14 -1.79
N GLY A 280 -1.00 23.22 -2.02
CA GLY A 280 -2.10 22.95 -1.10
C GLY A 280 -1.64 22.38 0.25
N ALA A 281 -0.65 21.48 0.27
CA ALA A 281 -0.09 20.92 1.50
C ALA A 281 0.72 21.94 2.31
N ALA A 282 1.32 22.94 1.64
CA ALA A 282 2.01 24.06 2.24
C ALA A 282 1.07 25.19 2.68
N GLU A 283 -0.23 25.10 2.34
CA GLU A 283 -1.26 26.15 2.55
C GLU A 283 -0.82 27.50 1.96
N ASP A 284 -0.23 27.47 0.77
CA ASP A 284 0.33 28.65 0.09
C ASP A 284 -0.78 29.51 -0.50
N LYS A 285 -1.19 30.54 0.24
CA LYS A 285 -2.27 31.45 -0.16
C LYS A 285 -1.96 32.31 -1.38
N ALA A 286 -0.67 32.55 -1.67
CA ALA A 286 -0.25 33.35 -2.81
C ALA A 286 -0.51 32.67 -4.16
N VAL A 287 -0.80 31.35 -4.16
CA VAL A 287 -1.04 30.58 -5.38
C VAL A 287 -2.52 30.56 -5.81
N PHE A 288 -3.41 31.24 -5.08
CA PHE A 288 -4.86 31.18 -5.28
C PHE A 288 -5.28 31.35 -6.75
N ASP A 289 -4.87 32.44 -7.41
CA ASP A 289 -5.26 32.75 -8.79
C ASP A 289 -4.74 31.69 -9.78
N ALA A 290 -3.52 31.21 -9.56
CA ALA A 290 -2.95 30.16 -10.39
C ALA A 290 -3.74 28.83 -10.22
N LEU A 291 -4.16 28.47 -9.01
CA LEU A 291 -5.00 27.29 -8.78
C LEU A 291 -6.39 27.46 -9.40
N VAL A 292 -7.00 28.65 -9.30
CA VAL A 292 -8.30 28.92 -9.95
C VAL A 292 -8.17 28.76 -11.47
N SER A 293 -7.09 29.25 -12.09
CA SER A 293 -6.86 29.03 -13.52
C SER A 293 -6.76 27.55 -13.89
N ARG A 294 -6.22 26.69 -13.01
CA ARG A 294 -6.10 25.23 -13.21
C ARG A 294 -7.44 24.49 -13.08
N LEU A 295 -8.52 25.09 -12.60
CA LEU A 295 -9.86 24.50 -12.67
C LEU A 295 -10.35 24.30 -14.12
N SER A 296 -9.68 24.92 -15.08
CA SER A 296 -9.96 24.76 -16.52
C SER A 296 -8.83 24.03 -17.26
N ASP A 297 -7.90 23.38 -16.57
CA ASP A 297 -6.83 22.57 -17.20
C ASP A 297 -7.45 21.46 -18.04
N ALA A 298 -6.83 21.13 -19.18
CA ALA A 298 -7.31 20.07 -20.05
C ALA A 298 -7.31 18.69 -19.37
N ASP A 299 -6.37 18.46 -18.45
CA ASP A 299 -6.22 17.21 -17.74
C ASP A 299 -7.01 17.20 -16.43
N GLU A 300 -7.90 16.24 -16.27
CA GLU A 300 -8.75 16.06 -15.08
C GLU A 300 -7.93 15.93 -13.78
N ARG A 301 -6.78 15.24 -13.84
CA ARG A 301 -5.90 15.07 -12.66
C ARG A 301 -5.38 16.40 -12.12
N VAL A 302 -5.13 17.35 -13.02
CA VAL A 302 -4.74 18.73 -12.65
C VAL A 302 -5.92 19.45 -12.03
N ARG A 303 -7.11 19.40 -12.66
CA ARG A 303 -8.32 20.06 -12.14
C ARG A 303 -8.68 19.58 -10.75
N VAL A 304 -8.73 18.25 -10.52
CA VAL A 304 -9.01 17.67 -9.21
C VAL A 304 -7.94 18.07 -8.17
N SER A 305 -6.66 18.09 -8.56
CA SER A 305 -5.59 18.51 -7.66
C SER A 305 -5.69 19.98 -7.29
N ALA A 306 -6.13 20.83 -8.23
CA ALA A 306 -6.39 22.25 -7.98
C ALA A 306 -7.60 22.45 -7.03
N ILE A 307 -8.69 21.70 -7.21
CA ILE A 307 -9.85 21.71 -6.30
C ILE A 307 -9.40 21.37 -4.87
N ARG A 308 -8.65 20.28 -4.70
CA ARG A 308 -8.13 19.87 -3.39
C ARG A 308 -7.18 20.88 -2.77
N ALA A 309 -6.32 21.49 -3.59
CA ALA A 309 -5.38 22.52 -3.13
C ALA A 309 -6.11 23.77 -2.69
N LEU A 310 -7.07 24.27 -3.48
CA LEU A 310 -7.94 25.38 -3.12
C LEU A 310 -8.68 25.13 -1.81
N ALA A 311 -9.29 23.95 -1.66
CA ALA A 311 -9.97 23.56 -0.43
C ALA A 311 -9.02 23.52 0.80
N SER A 312 -7.73 23.24 0.59
CA SER A 312 -6.74 23.23 1.67
C SER A 312 -6.35 24.62 2.14
N LEU A 313 -6.55 25.67 1.33
CA LEU A 313 -6.31 27.06 1.71
C LEU A 313 -7.30 27.56 2.79
N ARG A 314 -8.47 26.93 2.90
CA ARG A 314 -9.54 27.26 3.88
C ARG A 314 -9.96 28.73 3.83
N GLU A 315 -10.03 29.30 2.63
CA GLU A 315 -10.44 30.69 2.41
C GLU A 315 -11.81 30.73 1.73
N GLU A 316 -12.74 31.51 2.26
CA GLU A 316 -14.11 31.60 1.75
C GLU A 316 -14.18 32.00 0.27
N ARG A 317 -13.22 32.82 -0.21
CA ARG A 317 -13.12 33.24 -1.63
C ARG A 317 -12.99 32.05 -2.61
N VAL A 318 -12.64 30.85 -2.13
CA VAL A 318 -12.58 29.59 -2.91
C VAL A 318 -13.98 29.16 -3.36
N THR A 319 -15.04 29.53 -2.63
CA THR A 319 -16.41 29.05 -2.85
C THR A 319 -16.94 29.37 -4.26
N ASN A 320 -16.82 30.65 -4.69
CA ASN A 320 -17.36 31.05 -5.99
C ASN A 320 -16.65 30.36 -7.18
N PRO A 321 -15.32 30.28 -7.27
CA PRO A 321 -14.65 29.53 -8.33
C PRO A 321 -15.07 28.06 -8.40
N LEU A 322 -15.26 27.40 -7.25
CA LEU A 322 -15.72 26.01 -7.21
C LEU A 322 -17.16 25.88 -7.70
N LEU A 323 -18.08 26.78 -7.29
CA LEU A 323 -19.47 26.77 -7.75
C LEU A 323 -19.58 27.08 -9.26
N GLU A 324 -18.78 28.02 -9.78
CA GLU A 324 -18.71 28.30 -11.22
C GLU A 324 -18.26 27.04 -12.01
N ARG A 325 -17.24 26.35 -11.50
CA ARG A 325 -16.78 25.09 -12.12
C ARG A 325 -17.87 24.04 -12.06
N ALA A 326 -18.53 23.85 -10.90
CA ALA A 326 -19.66 22.96 -10.73
C ALA A 326 -20.79 23.25 -11.73
N GLY A 327 -21.18 24.52 -11.88
CA GLY A 327 -22.20 24.94 -12.84
C GLY A 327 -21.87 24.58 -14.30
N LYS A 328 -20.59 24.73 -14.69
CA LYS A 328 -20.13 24.31 -16.03
C LYS A 328 -20.25 22.80 -16.25
N LEU A 329 -20.01 22.00 -15.25
CA LEU A 329 -20.11 20.51 -15.33
C LEU A 329 -21.56 20.04 -15.26
N MET A 330 -22.41 20.67 -14.44
CA MET A 330 -23.78 20.22 -14.17
C MET A 330 -24.68 20.20 -15.40
N SER A 331 -24.50 21.07 -16.38
CA SER A 331 -25.32 21.06 -17.60
C SER A 331 -25.13 19.77 -18.41
N GLY A 332 -23.89 19.36 -18.64
CA GLY A 332 -23.56 18.10 -19.31
C GLY A 332 -23.95 16.89 -18.44
N TYR A 333 -23.68 16.98 -17.13
CA TYR A 333 -24.02 15.95 -16.17
C TYR A 333 -25.49 15.58 -16.16
N ARG A 334 -26.40 16.58 -16.10
CA ARG A 334 -27.86 16.36 -16.14
C ARG A 334 -28.29 15.67 -17.45
N ALA A 335 -27.72 16.09 -18.57
CA ALA A 335 -28.05 15.50 -19.87
C ALA A 335 -27.65 14.03 -19.95
N GLU A 336 -26.49 13.67 -19.40
CA GLU A 336 -26.03 12.26 -19.34
C GLU A 336 -26.86 11.45 -18.35
N ARG A 337 -27.19 12.00 -17.16
CA ARG A 337 -28.01 11.32 -16.15
C ARG A 337 -29.46 11.06 -16.61
N ALA A 338 -29.98 11.92 -17.50
CA ALA A 338 -31.31 11.74 -18.07
C ALA A 338 -31.36 10.57 -19.08
N LYS A 339 -30.24 10.07 -19.57
CA LYS A 339 -30.20 8.89 -20.43
C LYS A 339 -30.46 7.64 -19.59
N ALA A 340 -31.25 6.71 -20.09
CA ALA A 340 -31.52 5.42 -19.44
C ALA A 340 -30.25 4.53 -19.50
N SER A 341 -29.22 4.84 -18.72
CA SER A 341 -27.97 4.11 -18.63
C SER A 341 -27.66 3.77 -17.18
N ASP A 342 -27.14 2.55 -16.95
CA ASP A 342 -26.60 2.14 -15.64
C ASP A 342 -25.28 2.85 -15.32
N ALA A 343 -24.55 3.34 -16.36
CA ALA A 343 -23.28 3.99 -16.20
C ALA A 343 -23.42 5.41 -15.67
N ARG A 344 -22.67 5.76 -14.64
CA ARG A 344 -22.66 7.11 -14.05
C ARG A 344 -21.77 8.04 -14.89
N PRO A 345 -22.16 9.32 -15.15
CA PRO A 345 -21.32 10.24 -15.92
C PRO A 345 -19.92 10.40 -15.33
N ALA A 346 -18.89 10.55 -16.15
CA ALA A 346 -17.50 10.69 -15.68
C ALA A 346 -17.29 11.97 -14.86
N GLU A 347 -18.04 13.03 -15.15
CA GLU A 347 -18.06 14.31 -14.43
C GLU A 347 -18.38 14.14 -12.95
N LEU A 348 -19.03 13.05 -12.55
CA LEU A 348 -19.32 12.73 -11.15
C LEU A 348 -18.08 12.82 -10.27
N ASN A 349 -16.96 12.27 -10.74
CA ASN A 349 -15.71 12.25 -9.99
C ASN A 349 -15.24 13.66 -9.61
N GLU A 350 -15.31 14.61 -10.55
CA GLU A 350 -14.90 16.01 -10.31
C GLU A 350 -15.94 16.76 -9.46
N LEU A 351 -17.24 16.51 -9.69
CA LEU A 351 -18.34 17.11 -8.90
C LEU A 351 -18.29 16.69 -7.43
N LEU A 352 -17.99 15.42 -7.12
CA LEU A 352 -17.82 14.93 -5.74
C LEU A 352 -16.61 15.58 -5.05
N GLU A 353 -15.54 15.85 -5.78
CA GLU A 353 -14.39 16.58 -5.23
C GLU A 353 -14.73 18.04 -4.96
N ILE A 354 -15.55 18.68 -5.79
CA ILE A 354 -16.07 20.05 -5.54
C ILE A 354 -16.94 20.05 -4.28
N ALA A 355 -17.87 19.09 -4.13
CA ALA A 355 -18.70 18.96 -2.94
C ALA A 355 -17.84 18.83 -1.67
N THR A 356 -16.88 17.91 -1.70
CA THR A 356 -15.91 17.73 -0.60
C THR A 356 -15.15 19.03 -0.30
N GLY A 357 -14.71 19.74 -1.34
CA GLY A 357 -13.99 21.02 -1.24
C GLY A 357 -14.83 22.10 -0.57
N LEU A 358 -16.07 22.29 -1.01
CA LEU A 358 -17.01 23.25 -0.42
C LEU A 358 -17.29 22.93 1.06
N GLY A 359 -17.55 21.65 1.40
CA GLY A 359 -17.74 21.23 2.79
C GLY A 359 -16.53 21.52 3.68
N ARG A 360 -15.30 21.45 3.13
CA ARG A 360 -14.07 21.73 3.87
C ARG A 360 -13.82 23.25 4.05
N VAL A 361 -14.16 24.05 3.03
CA VAL A 361 -13.96 25.50 3.03
C VAL A 361 -14.97 26.19 3.93
N LEU A 362 -16.24 25.83 3.77
CA LEU A 362 -17.35 26.53 4.44
C LEU A 362 -17.61 26.06 5.87
N GLY A 363 -17.33 24.83 6.21
CA GLY A 363 -17.53 24.20 7.53
C GLY A 363 -18.28 25.00 8.59
N ASN A 364 -19.56 24.67 8.85
CA ASN A 364 -20.48 25.39 9.74
C ASN A 364 -20.71 26.89 9.39
N THR A 365 -20.38 27.28 8.15
CA THR A 365 -20.68 28.63 7.65
C THR A 365 -21.76 28.52 6.59
N TRP A 366 -22.91 29.11 6.88
CA TRP A 366 -24.05 29.14 5.96
C TRP A 366 -23.71 29.83 4.65
N ASN A 367 -23.90 29.13 3.53
CA ASN A 367 -23.80 29.68 2.20
C ASN A 367 -24.97 29.19 1.33
N LYS A 368 -25.88 30.09 0.98
CA LYS A 368 -27.10 29.74 0.25
C LYS A 368 -26.80 29.02 -1.07
N ASN A 369 -25.87 29.56 -1.88
CA ASN A 369 -25.59 29.03 -3.21
C ASN A 369 -24.97 27.63 -3.14
N ALA A 370 -24.09 27.37 -2.17
CA ALA A 370 -23.51 26.05 -1.95
C ALA A 370 -24.57 25.03 -1.49
N VAL A 371 -25.46 25.45 -0.57
CA VAL A 371 -26.53 24.57 -0.09
C VAL A 371 -27.54 24.25 -1.20
N ASP A 372 -27.96 25.24 -1.99
CA ASP A 372 -28.89 25.01 -3.10
C ASP A 372 -28.31 24.08 -4.16
N TRP A 373 -27.02 24.25 -4.49
CA TRP A 373 -26.29 23.35 -5.40
C TRP A 373 -26.19 21.93 -4.84
N LEU A 374 -25.85 21.77 -3.56
CA LEU A 374 -25.77 20.45 -2.92
C LEU A 374 -27.13 19.74 -2.85
N ARG A 375 -28.23 20.50 -2.65
CA ARG A 375 -29.60 19.93 -2.69
C ARG A 375 -29.93 19.38 -4.07
N GLU A 376 -29.70 20.17 -5.12
CA GLU A 376 -29.91 19.74 -6.49
C GLU A 376 -29.07 18.49 -6.82
N PHE A 377 -27.80 18.49 -6.44
CA PHE A 377 -26.90 17.38 -6.72
C PHE A 377 -27.33 16.13 -5.95
N ARG A 378 -27.76 16.27 -4.69
CA ARG A 378 -28.31 15.16 -3.88
C ARG A 378 -29.57 14.57 -4.52
N GLU A 379 -30.49 15.39 -5.02
CA GLU A 379 -31.71 14.92 -5.67
C GLU A 379 -31.40 14.10 -6.94
N LEU A 380 -30.43 14.53 -7.74
CA LEU A 380 -29.98 13.80 -8.94
C LEU A 380 -29.35 12.45 -8.61
N GLU A 381 -28.62 12.34 -7.50
CA GLU A 381 -27.90 11.13 -7.11
C GLU A 381 -28.64 10.26 -6.10
N GLY A 382 -29.75 10.71 -5.54
CA GLY A 382 -30.58 9.93 -4.64
C GLY A 382 -29.97 9.66 -3.27
N SER A 383 -29.12 10.56 -2.76
CA SER A 383 -28.50 10.49 -1.42
C SER A 383 -27.60 9.27 -1.19
N VAL A 384 -26.95 8.74 -2.24
CA VAL A 384 -26.06 7.56 -2.13
C VAL A 384 -24.57 7.93 -2.06
N ASP A 385 -24.23 9.20 -2.26
CA ASP A 385 -22.86 9.68 -2.29
C ASP A 385 -22.50 10.45 -1.01
N PRO A 386 -21.67 9.88 -0.14
CA PRO A 386 -21.35 10.47 1.16
C PRO A 386 -20.64 11.83 1.06
N GLU A 387 -19.94 12.14 -0.04
CA GLU A 387 -19.32 13.44 -0.24
C GLU A 387 -20.34 14.58 -0.29
N ILE A 388 -21.50 14.35 -0.91
CA ILE A 388 -22.59 15.32 -0.99
C ILE A 388 -23.21 15.51 0.39
N GLU A 389 -23.56 14.40 1.02
CA GLU A 389 -24.23 14.40 2.32
C GLU A 389 -23.33 14.99 3.42
N THR A 390 -22.05 14.61 3.48
CA THR A 390 -21.10 15.15 4.45
C THR A 390 -20.82 16.62 4.23
N ALA A 391 -20.72 17.08 2.97
CA ALA A 391 -20.56 18.50 2.66
C ALA A 391 -21.75 19.30 3.15
N PHE A 392 -22.97 18.81 2.91
CA PHE A 392 -24.18 19.49 3.36
C PHE A 392 -24.24 19.54 4.90
N ALA A 393 -24.00 18.42 5.57
CA ALA A 393 -23.99 18.36 7.04
C ALA A 393 -22.93 19.31 7.65
N ARG A 394 -21.78 19.46 7.01
CA ARG A 394 -20.74 20.42 7.44
C ARG A 394 -21.13 21.88 7.26
N ILE A 395 -21.75 22.23 6.14
CA ILE A 395 -22.09 23.65 5.80
C ILE A 395 -23.33 24.10 6.58
N ALA A 396 -24.34 23.25 6.71
CA ALA A 396 -25.63 23.60 7.27
C ALA A 396 -26.18 22.50 8.19
N PRO A 397 -25.50 22.17 9.31
CA PRO A 397 -25.85 21.01 10.15
C PRO A 397 -27.28 21.02 10.68
N ALA A 398 -27.78 22.18 11.14
CA ALA A 398 -29.14 22.30 11.65
C ALA A 398 -30.21 22.08 10.56
N LEU A 399 -29.92 22.58 9.35
CA LEU A 399 -30.80 22.37 8.20
C LEU A 399 -30.77 20.93 7.75
N TYR A 400 -29.58 20.31 7.68
CA TYR A 400 -29.40 18.91 7.28
C TYR A 400 -30.23 17.96 8.16
N VAL A 401 -30.17 18.12 9.49
CA VAL A 401 -30.90 17.28 10.44
C VAL A 401 -32.41 17.50 10.34
N ARG A 402 -32.87 18.72 9.97
CA ARG A 402 -34.32 19.07 9.87
C ARG A 402 -34.91 18.83 8.49
N GLU A 403 -34.08 18.60 7.46
CA GLU A 403 -34.63 18.35 6.11
C GLU A 403 -35.20 16.97 5.93
N LYS A 404 -36.26 16.90 5.11
CA LYS A 404 -36.79 15.64 4.59
C LYS A 404 -35.68 14.92 3.80
N PRO A 405 -35.42 13.66 4.00
CA PRO A 405 -36.25 12.60 4.53
C PRO A 405 -36.11 12.33 6.03
N PHE A 406 -35.32 13.08 6.76
CA PHE A 406 -34.96 12.75 8.15
C PHE A 406 -36.04 13.12 9.16
N ASP A 407 -36.89 14.12 8.88
CA ASP A 407 -38.08 14.42 9.65
C ASP A 407 -39.01 13.20 9.80
N LYS A 408 -38.87 12.22 8.90
CA LYS A 408 -39.70 11.04 8.83
C LYS A 408 -39.03 9.77 9.31
N ILE A 409 -37.82 9.83 9.91
CA ILE A 409 -37.16 8.59 10.38
C ILE A 409 -37.99 7.87 11.47
N THR A 410 -38.82 8.60 12.21
CA THR A 410 -39.79 8.06 13.14
C THR A 410 -41.00 7.41 12.46
N ASP A 411 -41.28 7.80 11.22
CA ASP A 411 -42.32 7.18 10.40
C ASP A 411 -41.79 5.84 9.85
N ALA A 412 -42.54 4.77 10.11
CA ALA A 412 -42.10 3.40 9.78
C ALA A 412 -42.01 3.14 8.28
N GLU A 413 -42.90 3.75 7.46
CA GLU A 413 -42.89 3.56 6.00
C GLU A 413 -41.73 4.31 5.37
N ALA A 414 -41.51 5.57 5.74
CA ALA A 414 -40.36 6.38 5.25
C ALA A 414 -39.03 5.75 5.64
N ARG A 415 -38.91 5.25 6.89
CA ARG A 415 -37.71 4.52 7.35
C ARG A 415 -37.54 3.22 6.57
N SER A 416 -38.60 2.46 6.31
CA SER A 416 -38.52 1.24 5.49
C SER A 416 -38.02 1.53 4.07
N GLN A 417 -38.39 2.66 3.45
CA GLN A 417 -37.88 3.06 2.14
C GLN A 417 -36.39 3.43 2.19
N LEU A 418 -35.94 4.14 3.23
CA LEU A 418 -34.51 4.45 3.44
C LEU A 418 -33.70 3.18 3.58
N LEU A 419 -34.14 2.22 4.36
CA LEU A 419 -33.44 0.96 4.65
C LEU A 419 -33.35 0.02 3.43
N LYS A 420 -34.07 0.26 2.33
CA LYS A 420 -33.94 -0.54 1.11
C LYS A 420 -32.59 -0.37 0.39
N ASP A 421 -31.92 0.75 0.58
CA ASP A 421 -30.61 1.02 -0.02
C ASP A 421 -29.57 1.32 1.08
N TRP A 422 -28.70 0.36 1.32
CA TRP A 422 -27.67 0.48 2.35
C TRP A 422 -26.74 1.68 2.13
N ARG A 423 -26.52 2.13 0.87
CA ARG A 423 -25.67 3.28 0.56
C ARG A 423 -26.26 4.58 1.07
N ARG A 424 -27.59 4.73 1.00
CA ARG A 424 -28.27 5.88 1.60
C ARG A 424 -28.10 5.93 3.12
N VAL A 425 -28.22 4.78 3.77
CA VAL A 425 -28.03 4.67 5.22
C VAL A 425 -26.58 4.97 5.60
N GLN A 426 -25.62 4.44 4.83
CA GLN A 426 -24.20 4.70 5.02
C GLN A 426 -23.88 6.19 4.86
N SER A 427 -24.34 6.82 3.77
CA SER A 427 -24.11 8.24 3.49
C SER A 427 -24.70 9.12 4.58
N LEU A 428 -25.90 8.79 5.07
CA LEU A 428 -26.53 9.47 6.20
C LEU A 428 -25.71 9.32 7.48
N ALA A 429 -25.28 8.11 7.84
CA ALA A 429 -24.48 7.87 9.03
C ALA A 429 -23.14 8.64 8.99
N GLN A 430 -22.46 8.64 7.85
CA GLN A 430 -21.22 9.38 7.66
C GLN A 430 -21.44 10.90 7.76
N ALA A 431 -22.53 11.42 7.19
CA ALA A 431 -22.87 12.83 7.30
C ALA A 431 -23.20 13.24 8.75
N LEU A 432 -23.97 12.43 9.47
CA LEU A 432 -24.29 12.71 10.87
C LEU A 432 -23.04 12.67 11.77
N THR A 433 -22.04 11.86 11.42
CA THR A 433 -20.74 11.85 12.13
C THR A 433 -20.06 13.23 12.12
N GLU A 434 -20.23 14.02 11.05
CA GLU A 434 -19.67 15.38 10.95
C GLU A 434 -20.28 16.39 11.93
N ILE A 435 -21.42 16.05 12.51
CA ILE A 435 -22.12 16.87 13.50
C ILE A 435 -21.57 16.64 14.92
N ALA A 436 -21.03 15.46 15.19
CA ALA A 436 -20.52 15.10 16.51
C ALA A 436 -19.47 16.07 17.09
N PRO A 437 -18.48 16.59 16.32
CA PRO A 437 -17.44 17.49 16.83
C PRO A 437 -17.89 18.95 16.99
N LEU A 438 -19.10 19.35 16.59
CA LEU A 438 -19.53 20.75 16.71
C LEU A 438 -19.40 21.24 18.16
N LYS A 439 -18.82 22.42 18.35
CA LYS A 439 -18.68 23.03 19.65
C LYS A 439 -20.03 23.58 20.13
N SER A 440 -20.30 23.46 21.41
CA SER A 440 -21.55 23.94 22.03
C SER A 440 -21.59 25.47 22.25
N GLU A 441 -20.59 26.21 21.80
CA GLU A 441 -20.33 27.60 22.22
C GLU A 441 -20.97 28.70 21.34
N THR A 442 -21.67 28.39 20.29
CA THR A 442 -22.30 29.41 19.44
C THR A 442 -23.81 29.34 19.49
N GLU A 443 -24.39 30.33 20.14
CA GLU A 443 -25.80 30.72 20.13
C GLU A 443 -26.81 29.70 20.72
N GLY A 444 -26.79 29.54 22.05
CA GLY A 444 -27.92 28.99 22.78
C GLY A 444 -28.20 27.50 22.56
N ASN A 445 -29.40 27.07 22.87
CA ASN A 445 -29.86 25.68 22.81
C ASN A 445 -29.80 25.00 21.41
N THR A 446 -29.53 25.73 20.32
CA THR A 446 -29.65 25.22 18.95
C THR A 446 -28.61 24.13 18.62
N VAL A 447 -27.35 24.27 19.06
CA VAL A 447 -26.32 23.24 18.78
C VAL A 447 -26.55 21.95 19.58
N VAL A 448 -27.00 22.09 20.81
CA VAL A 448 -27.35 20.93 21.66
C VAL A 448 -28.52 20.16 21.03
N SER A 449 -29.53 20.85 20.53
CA SER A 449 -30.66 20.22 19.83
C SER A 449 -30.19 19.46 18.57
N VAL A 450 -29.36 20.07 17.73
CA VAL A 450 -28.85 19.42 16.48
C VAL A 450 -28.09 18.14 16.78
N LYS A 451 -27.21 18.15 17.79
CA LYS A 451 -26.47 16.92 18.20
C LYS A 451 -27.39 15.86 18.77
N SER A 452 -28.33 16.27 19.62
CA SER A 452 -29.34 15.37 20.22
C SER A 452 -30.20 14.71 19.15
N ASP A 453 -30.68 15.50 18.19
CA ASP A 453 -31.50 15.02 17.08
C ASP A 453 -30.73 14.06 16.17
N ALA A 454 -29.47 14.41 15.84
CA ALA A 454 -28.58 13.55 15.04
C ALA A 454 -28.32 12.20 15.73
N LEU A 455 -28.03 12.21 17.03
CA LEU A 455 -27.86 10.97 17.80
C LEU A 455 -29.15 10.17 17.90
N ALA A 456 -30.28 10.82 18.05
CA ALA A 456 -31.60 10.14 18.10
C ALA A 456 -31.90 9.42 16.77
N ILE A 457 -31.61 10.05 15.63
CA ILE A 457 -31.70 9.42 14.30
C ILE A 457 -30.84 8.16 14.22
N LEU A 458 -29.56 8.26 14.62
CA LEU A 458 -28.63 7.14 14.58
C LEU A 458 -29.04 5.98 15.49
N ARG A 459 -29.62 6.28 16.67
CA ARG A 459 -30.17 5.25 17.59
C ARG A 459 -31.36 4.54 16.99
N ILE A 460 -32.34 5.27 16.41
CA ILE A 460 -33.46 4.68 15.72
C ILE A 460 -33.02 3.72 14.61
N LEU A 461 -31.98 4.10 13.86
CA LEU A 461 -31.42 3.23 12.83
C LEU A 461 -30.72 2.00 13.42
N LEU A 462 -29.88 2.18 14.46
CA LEU A 462 -29.14 1.09 15.08
C LEU A 462 -30.06 0.03 15.71
N ASP A 463 -31.20 0.46 16.28
CA ASP A 463 -32.19 -0.41 16.93
C ASP A 463 -33.16 -1.06 15.93
N ASP A 464 -33.15 -0.63 14.64
CA ASP A 464 -34.05 -1.19 13.64
C ASP A 464 -33.56 -2.57 13.17
N LYS A 465 -34.41 -3.60 13.37
CA LYS A 465 -34.09 -4.99 12.97
C LYS A 465 -33.86 -5.19 11.47
N ASN A 466 -34.32 -4.23 10.64
CA ASN A 466 -34.14 -4.26 9.19
C ASN A 466 -32.95 -3.40 8.74
N LEU A 467 -32.13 -2.90 9.68
CA LEU A 467 -30.93 -2.16 9.33
C LEU A 467 -30.05 -3.01 8.39
N PRO A 468 -29.69 -2.50 7.18
CA PRO A 468 -28.86 -3.24 6.25
C PRO A 468 -27.51 -3.58 6.88
N VAL A 469 -27.13 -4.86 6.82
CA VAL A 469 -25.87 -5.37 7.39
C VAL A 469 -24.64 -4.58 6.89
N LEU A 470 -24.67 -4.15 5.62
CA LEU A 470 -23.56 -3.39 5.03
C LEU A 470 -23.44 -1.96 5.56
N ALA A 471 -24.53 -1.36 6.05
CA ALA A 471 -24.53 0.00 6.61
C ALA A 471 -24.36 0.02 8.13
N ALA A 472 -24.68 -1.09 8.81
CA ALA A 472 -24.68 -1.17 10.27
C ALA A 472 -23.34 -0.76 10.93
N PRO A 473 -22.17 -1.13 10.40
CA PRO A 473 -20.89 -0.67 10.96
C PRO A 473 -20.72 0.86 10.90
N ASP A 474 -21.17 1.52 9.82
CA ASP A 474 -21.08 2.98 9.70
C ASP A 474 -22.05 3.67 10.68
N VAL A 475 -23.25 3.12 10.89
CA VAL A 475 -24.18 3.62 11.91
C VAL A 475 -23.58 3.48 13.31
N LEU A 476 -22.95 2.35 13.63
CA LEU A 476 -22.27 2.14 14.91
C LEU A 476 -21.11 3.12 15.12
N ARG A 477 -20.26 3.33 14.09
CA ARG A 477 -19.17 4.33 14.13
C ARG A 477 -19.71 5.73 14.36
N ALA A 478 -20.82 6.08 13.70
CA ALA A 478 -21.47 7.37 13.87
C ALA A 478 -21.99 7.54 15.31
N VAL A 479 -22.69 6.55 15.90
CA VAL A 479 -23.09 6.58 17.31
C VAL A 479 -21.89 6.76 18.23
N ALA A 480 -20.81 6.02 18.00
CA ALA A 480 -19.59 6.09 18.80
C ALA A 480 -18.92 7.49 18.75
N ALA A 481 -19.03 8.21 17.63
CA ALA A 481 -18.50 9.57 17.50
C ALA A 481 -19.17 10.57 18.44
N PHE A 482 -20.44 10.37 18.77
CA PHE A 482 -21.20 11.21 19.73
C PHE A 482 -20.88 10.88 21.20
N LYS A 483 -20.26 9.75 21.49
CA LYS A 483 -19.88 9.30 22.84
C LYS A 483 -21.04 9.35 23.85
N PRO A 484 -22.20 8.73 23.56
CA PRO A 484 -23.31 8.69 24.54
C PRO A 484 -22.89 7.95 25.81
N ASN A 485 -23.58 8.22 26.93
CA ASN A 485 -23.22 7.66 28.23
C ASN A 485 -23.24 6.13 28.30
N ASP A 486 -24.12 5.49 27.51
CA ASP A 486 -24.27 4.04 27.38
C ASP A 486 -23.46 3.43 26.22
N LEU A 487 -22.50 4.18 25.64
CA LEU A 487 -21.70 3.72 24.51
C LEU A 487 -21.03 2.38 24.75
N VAL A 488 -20.43 2.20 25.93
CA VAL A 488 -19.69 0.97 26.28
C VAL A 488 -20.63 -0.25 26.21
N GLU A 489 -21.85 -0.10 26.72
CA GLU A 489 -22.84 -1.19 26.71
C GLU A 489 -23.31 -1.50 25.28
N ILE A 490 -23.60 -0.47 24.48
CA ILE A 490 -23.93 -0.63 23.06
C ILE A 490 -22.80 -1.40 22.34
N LEU A 491 -21.54 -1.01 22.52
CA LEU A 491 -20.42 -1.66 21.85
C LEU A 491 -20.23 -3.11 22.30
N ARG A 492 -20.33 -3.41 23.60
CA ARG A 492 -20.27 -4.79 24.13
C ARG A 492 -21.36 -5.69 23.55
N GLN A 493 -22.55 -5.15 23.37
CA GLN A 493 -23.64 -5.88 22.74
C GLN A 493 -23.30 -6.22 21.28
N GLN A 494 -22.69 -5.31 20.54
CA GLN A 494 -22.34 -5.51 19.15
C GLN A 494 -21.16 -6.47 18.93
N LEU A 495 -20.37 -6.81 19.95
CA LEU A 495 -19.41 -7.91 19.89
C LEU A 495 -20.08 -9.27 19.64
N LYS A 496 -21.37 -9.40 19.84
CA LYS A 496 -22.18 -10.61 19.59
C LYS A 496 -22.88 -10.61 18.24
N ALA A 497 -22.67 -9.58 17.41
CA ALA A 497 -23.28 -9.46 16.08
C ALA A 497 -22.86 -10.63 15.18
N LYS A 498 -23.75 -11.04 14.27
CA LYS A 498 -23.44 -12.09 13.28
C LYS A 498 -22.42 -11.63 12.25
N ASP A 499 -22.50 -10.36 11.84
CA ASP A 499 -21.60 -9.78 10.85
C ASP A 499 -20.20 -9.53 11.45
N VAL A 500 -19.18 -10.02 10.76
CA VAL A 500 -17.77 -9.92 11.19
C VAL A 500 -17.30 -8.45 11.25
N ILE A 501 -17.74 -7.60 10.31
CA ILE A 501 -17.33 -6.19 10.27
C ILE A 501 -17.98 -5.40 11.39
N MET A 502 -19.22 -5.75 11.76
CA MET A 502 -19.88 -5.17 12.93
C MET A 502 -19.13 -5.48 14.22
N ARG A 503 -18.71 -6.75 14.43
CA ARG A 503 -17.88 -7.13 15.59
C ARG A 503 -16.54 -6.43 15.60
N ALA A 504 -15.87 -6.34 14.44
CA ALA A 504 -14.60 -5.62 14.29
C ALA A 504 -14.77 -4.15 14.68
N THR A 505 -15.79 -3.47 14.16
CA THR A 505 -16.09 -2.06 14.47
C THR A 505 -16.34 -1.83 15.96
N ALA A 506 -17.08 -2.75 16.61
CA ALA A 506 -17.32 -2.68 18.06
C ALA A 506 -16.04 -2.84 18.86
N ALA A 507 -15.18 -3.82 18.49
CA ALA A 507 -13.91 -4.06 19.15
C ALA A 507 -12.93 -2.88 18.97
N GLU A 508 -12.81 -2.32 17.77
CA GLU A 508 -12.01 -1.13 17.47
C GLU A 508 -12.41 0.04 18.38
N ALA A 509 -13.72 0.32 18.43
CA ALA A 509 -14.26 1.41 19.24
C ALA A 509 -14.03 1.19 20.74
N LEU A 510 -14.20 -0.04 21.25
CA LEU A 510 -13.89 -0.39 22.64
C LEU A 510 -12.41 -0.22 22.95
N GLY A 511 -11.54 -0.52 21.99
CA GLY A 511 -10.09 -0.34 22.13
C GLY A 511 -9.64 1.14 22.23
N GLU A 512 -10.49 2.11 21.85
CA GLU A 512 -10.21 3.54 21.97
C GLU A 512 -10.74 4.13 23.31
N LEU A 513 -11.47 3.33 24.10
CA LEU A 513 -12.01 3.74 25.39
C LEU A 513 -11.06 3.34 26.54
N PRO A 514 -11.21 3.96 27.72
CA PRO A 514 -10.43 3.58 28.88
C PRO A 514 -10.58 2.09 29.22
N PRO A 515 -9.49 1.42 29.68
CA PRO A 515 -9.53 0.01 30.08
C PRO A 515 -10.57 -0.26 31.17
N GLU A 516 -11.30 -1.38 31.04
CA GLU A 516 -12.32 -1.81 31.99
C GLU A 516 -12.41 -3.34 31.99
N GLU A 517 -12.42 -3.98 33.18
CA GLU A 517 -12.43 -5.45 33.31
C GLU A 517 -13.66 -6.10 32.64
N ALA A 518 -14.83 -5.46 32.72
CA ALA A 518 -16.02 -5.96 32.04
C ALA A 518 -15.88 -5.91 30.50
N THR A 519 -15.15 -4.93 29.97
CA THR A 519 -14.82 -4.84 28.53
C THR A 519 -13.81 -5.92 28.15
N THR A 520 -12.77 -6.12 28.96
CA THR A 520 -11.81 -7.21 28.77
C THR A 520 -12.50 -8.56 28.66
N ARG A 521 -13.42 -8.84 29.58
CA ARG A 521 -14.21 -10.09 29.60
C ARG A 521 -15.06 -10.24 28.33
N ALA A 522 -15.79 -9.20 27.93
CA ALA A 522 -16.63 -9.24 26.74
C ALA A 522 -15.81 -9.48 25.45
N LEU A 523 -14.63 -8.86 25.33
CA LEU A 523 -13.68 -9.09 24.24
C LEU A 523 -13.16 -10.53 24.25
N ALA A 524 -12.77 -11.04 25.42
CA ALA A 524 -12.28 -12.42 25.56
C ALA A 524 -13.36 -13.45 25.22
N GLU A 525 -14.62 -13.22 25.59
CA GLU A 525 -15.77 -14.06 25.26
C GLU A 525 -16.11 -14.05 23.76
N ALA A 526 -15.88 -12.92 23.06
CA ALA A 526 -16.14 -12.79 21.63
C ALA A 526 -15.02 -13.38 20.74
N LEU A 527 -13.80 -13.52 21.26
CA LEU A 527 -12.64 -13.95 20.47
C LEU A 527 -12.79 -15.36 19.87
N PRO A 528 -13.21 -16.41 20.58
CA PRO A 528 -13.31 -17.76 20.03
C PRO A 528 -14.20 -17.86 18.79
N ALA A 529 -15.34 -17.19 18.79
CA ALA A 529 -16.24 -17.15 17.63
C ALA A 529 -15.55 -16.45 16.44
N SER A 530 -14.84 -15.34 16.72
CA SER A 530 -14.15 -14.55 15.69
C SER A 530 -12.92 -15.25 15.11
N LEU A 531 -12.28 -16.17 15.85
CA LEU A 531 -11.21 -17.03 15.34
C LEU A 531 -11.70 -18.06 14.30
N SER A 532 -13.00 -18.32 14.23
CA SER A 532 -13.63 -19.27 13.31
C SER A 532 -14.23 -18.60 12.07
N ASP A 533 -14.18 -17.29 11.96
CA ASP A 533 -14.68 -16.55 10.79
C ASP A 533 -13.79 -16.78 9.55
N GLU A 534 -14.40 -16.71 8.37
CA GLU A 534 -13.67 -16.70 7.11
C GLU A 534 -12.78 -15.45 6.94
N LEU A 535 -13.24 -14.29 7.47
CA LEU A 535 -12.51 -13.04 7.49
C LEU A 535 -11.92 -12.81 8.88
N ASN A 536 -10.68 -12.29 8.93
CA ASN A 536 -9.96 -12.12 10.19
C ASN A 536 -10.26 -10.82 10.92
N ASP A 537 -11.07 -9.93 10.35
CA ASP A 537 -11.23 -8.54 10.77
C ASP A 537 -11.64 -8.47 12.25
N ALA A 538 -12.66 -9.22 12.66
CA ALA A 538 -13.10 -9.24 14.05
C ALA A 538 -12.02 -9.81 15.00
N ALA A 539 -11.36 -10.92 14.63
CA ALA A 539 -10.32 -11.52 15.46
C ALA A 539 -9.14 -10.56 15.67
N LEU A 540 -8.68 -9.90 14.61
CA LEU A 540 -7.57 -8.93 14.68
C LEU A 540 -7.96 -7.69 15.50
N ALA A 541 -9.15 -7.13 15.30
CA ALA A 541 -9.66 -5.99 16.05
C ALA A 541 -9.82 -6.31 17.56
N ILE A 542 -10.32 -7.50 17.88
CA ILE A 542 -10.45 -7.95 19.28
C ILE A 542 -9.08 -8.12 19.93
N LEU A 543 -8.09 -8.71 19.25
CA LEU A 543 -6.72 -8.83 19.76
C LEU A 543 -6.10 -7.45 20.03
N ASP A 544 -6.29 -6.50 19.10
CA ASP A 544 -5.80 -5.13 19.25
C ASP A 544 -6.45 -4.41 20.44
N ALA A 545 -7.77 -4.57 20.61
CA ALA A 545 -8.51 -4.01 21.74
C ALA A 545 -8.05 -4.64 23.07
N LEU A 546 -7.87 -5.96 23.13
CA LEU A 546 -7.34 -6.67 24.30
C LEU A 546 -5.95 -6.16 24.70
N ALA A 547 -5.05 -5.95 23.76
CA ALA A 547 -3.70 -5.43 24.06
C ALA A 547 -3.75 -4.05 24.72
N LYS A 548 -4.76 -3.24 24.45
CA LYS A 548 -4.96 -1.92 25.04
C LYS A 548 -5.55 -1.97 26.45
N GLN A 549 -6.16 -3.10 26.86
CA GLN A 549 -6.72 -3.27 28.21
C GLN A 549 -5.65 -3.43 29.30
N LYS A 550 -4.44 -3.88 28.95
CA LYS A 550 -3.26 -3.95 29.85
C LYS A 550 -3.48 -4.71 31.17
N SER A 551 -4.39 -5.70 31.18
CA SER A 551 -4.67 -6.57 32.32
C SER A 551 -4.09 -7.97 32.12
N GLU A 552 -3.96 -8.75 33.21
CA GLU A 552 -3.53 -10.14 33.14
C GLU A 552 -4.55 -10.99 32.36
N SER A 553 -5.85 -10.76 32.62
CA SER A 553 -6.95 -11.41 31.90
C SER A 553 -6.92 -11.13 30.39
N ALA A 554 -6.57 -9.91 29.98
CA ALA A 554 -6.36 -9.56 28.58
C ALA A 554 -5.14 -10.28 27.97
N THR A 555 -4.06 -10.41 28.74
CA THR A 555 -2.86 -11.13 28.29
C THR A 555 -3.16 -12.61 28.07
N GLU A 556 -3.90 -13.26 28.96
CA GLU A 556 -4.32 -14.65 28.77
C GLU A 556 -5.25 -14.81 27.56
N ALA A 557 -6.16 -13.88 27.36
CA ALA A 557 -7.02 -13.87 26.16
C ALA A 557 -6.19 -13.71 24.87
N LEU A 558 -5.16 -12.86 24.86
CA LEU A 558 -4.24 -12.71 23.70
C LEU A 558 -3.53 -14.02 23.35
N LYS A 559 -3.14 -14.82 24.35
CA LYS A 559 -2.48 -16.11 24.13
C LYS A 559 -3.36 -17.12 23.36
N THR A 560 -4.68 -17.01 23.45
CA THR A 560 -5.59 -17.88 22.66
C THR A 560 -5.43 -17.65 21.17
N GLY A 561 -5.10 -16.43 20.73
CA GLY A 561 -4.80 -16.11 19.34
C GLY A 561 -3.61 -16.87 18.75
N LEU A 562 -2.66 -17.33 19.60
CA LEU A 562 -1.53 -18.18 19.17
C LEU A 562 -1.97 -19.59 18.72
N GLY A 563 -3.16 -20.04 19.09
CA GLY A 563 -3.76 -21.30 18.68
C GLY A 563 -4.58 -21.23 17.40
N SER A 564 -4.74 -20.06 16.79
CA SER A 564 -5.54 -19.88 15.57
C SER A 564 -4.96 -20.69 14.40
N LEU A 565 -5.83 -21.23 13.55
CA LEU A 565 -5.43 -21.82 12.27
C LEU A 565 -4.90 -20.75 11.31
N ASN A 566 -5.34 -19.49 11.49
CA ASN A 566 -4.94 -18.39 10.63
C ASN A 566 -3.57 -17.83 11.04
N TYR A 567 -2.63 -17.82 10.09
CA TYR A 567 -1.27 -17.32 10.29
C TYR A 567 -1.23 -15.85 10.72
N LEU A 568 -2.08 -14.99 10.14
CA LEU A 568 -2.10 -13.55 10.46
C LEU A 568 -2.53 -13.30 11.91
N VAL A 569 -3.50 -14.06 12.39
CA VAL A 569 -3.96 -14.00 13.78
C VAL A 569 -2.84 -14.43 14.73
N ARG A 570 -2.15 -15.57 14.47
CA ARG A 570 -1.00 -16.02 15.29
C ARG A 570 0.11 -14.96 15.31
N ARG A 571 0.47 -14.42 14.13
CA ARG A 571 1.49 -13.37 14.00
C ARG A 571 1.10 -12.11 14.79
N ARG A 572 -0.17 -11.67 14.70
CA ARG A 572 -0.66 -10.50 15.44
C ARG A 572 -0.63 -10.73 16.94
N ALA A 573 -1.10 -11.87 17.41
CA ALA A 573 -1.08 -12.24 18.83
C ALA A 573 0.36 -12.25 19.39
N ALA A 574 1.32 -12.89 18.70
CA ALA A 574 2.72 -12.90 19.09
C ALA A 574 3.32 -11.49 19.18
N ALA A 575 3.07 -10.64 18.16
CA ALA A 575 3.54 -9.27 18.12
C ALA A 575 2.96 -8.42 19.27
N LEU A 576 1.66 -8.57 19.58
CA LEU A 576 1.02 -7.86 20.68
C LEU A 576 1.53 -8.32 22.05
N LEU A 577 1.70 -9.61 22.27
CA LEU A 577 2.28 -10.17 23.50
C LEU A 577 3.71 -9.64 23.72
N LYS A 578 4.51 -9.57 22.67
CA LYS A 578 5.86 -8.99 22.74
C LYS A 578 5.82 -7.48 23.05
N ALA A 579 4.94 -6.74 22.39
CA ALA A 579 4.78 -5.29 22.59
C ALA A 579 4.25 -4.92 23.99
N THR A 580 3.42 -5.77 24.60
CA THR A 580 2.90 -5.58 25.96
C THR A 580 3.86 -6.10 27.05
N GLY A 581 5.02 -6.67 26.69
CA GLY A 581 6.00 -7.22 27.64
C GLY A 581 5.64 -8.59 28.20
N ALA A 582 4.62 -9.28 27.65
CA ALA A 582 4.17 -10.58 28.10
C ALA A 582 5.10 -11.75 27.69
N GLY A 583 6.09 -11.50 26.82
CA GLY A 583 7.09 -12.45 26.37
C GLY A 583 7.23 -12.53 24.86
N ASP A 584 8.24 -13.29 24.39
CA ASP A 584 8.48 -13.58 22.98
C ASP A 584 7.85 -14.92 22.60
N PHE A 585 6.89 -14.87 21.69
CA PHE A 585 6.15 -16.03 21.20
C PHE A 585 6.34 -16.25 19.68
N ASP A 586 7.39 -15.69 19.09
CA ASP A 586 7.63 -15.77 17.64
C ASP A 586 7.72 -17.23 17.15
N SER A 587 8.23 -18.16 17.98
CA SER A 587 8.26 -19.60 17.69
C SER A 587 6.87 -20.25 17.51
N ARG A 588 5.82 -19.64 18.06
CA ARG A 588 4.42 -20.12 17.96
C ARG A 588 3.70 -19.65 16.68
N ILE A 589 4.30 -18.74 15.91
CA ILE A 589 3.70 -18.23 14.67
C ILE A 589 3.59 -19.37 13.65
N GLY A 590 4.67 -20.19 13.48
CA GLY A 590 4.71 -21.31 12.55
C GLY A 590 4.59 -20.89 11.08
N THR A 591 4.23 -21.82 10.22
CA THR A 591 4.05 -21.63 8.77
C THR A 591 2.60 -21.36 8.40
N VAL A 592 2.38 -20.85 7.18
CA VAL A 592 1.04 -20.70 6.59
C VAL A 592 0.54 -22.07 6.16
N GLN A 593 -0.68 -22.41 6.54
CA GLN A 593 -1.41 -23.53 5.92
C GLN A 593 -2.02 -22.99 4.62
N THR A 594 -1.29 -23.18 3.51
CA THR A 594 -1.77 -22.76 2.19
C THR A 594 -2.90 -23.65 1.70
N ARG A 595 -3.84 -23.06 0.95
CA ARG A 595 -4.88 -23.80 0.25
C ARG A 595 -4.42 -24.36 -1.10
N ASN A 596 -3.25 -23.94 -1.59
CA ASN A 596 -2.73 -24.35 -2.89
C ASN A 596 -2.28 -25.82 -2.87
N THR A 597 -2.79 -26.59 -3.82
CA THR A 597 -2.42 -27.99 -4.05
C THR A 597 -1.20 -28.10 -4.97
N ALA A 598 -0.64 -29.30 -5.10
CA ALA A 598 0.44 -29.56 -6.06
C ALA A 598 0.02 -29.20 -7.51
N ALA A 599 -1.24 -29.48 -7.89
CA ALA A 599 -1.77 -29.13 -9.20
C ALA A 599 -1.88 -27.61 -9.41
N ASP A 600 -2.20 -26.87 -8.36
CA ASP A 600 -2.22 -25.39 -8.42
C ASP A 600 -0.83 -24.81 -8.69
N TYR A 601 0.19 -25.28 -7.97
CA TYR A 601 1.57 -24.86 -8.22
C TYR A 601 2.07 -25.23 -9.61
N GLN A 602 1.72 -26.43 -10.13
CA GLN A 602 2.07 -26.82 -11.51
C GLN A 602 1.41 -25.89 -12.54
N ARG A 603 0.13 -25.54 -12.35
CA ARG A 603 -0.58 -24.59 -13.20
C ARG A 603 0.07 -23.19 -13.16
N VAL A 604 0.45 -22.72 -11.98
CA VAL A 604 1.16 -21.45 -11.79
C VAL A 604 2.49 -21.46 -12.54
N MET A 605 3.30 -22.50 -12.37
CA MET A 605 4.59 -22.65 -13.06
C MET A 605 4.42 -22.65 -14.60
N ALA A 606 3.44 -23.41 -15.10
CA ALA A 606 3.15 -23.45 -16.54
C ALA A 606 2.68 -22.11 -17.12
N ARG A 607 2.15 -21.19 -16.29
CA ARG A 607 1.71 -19.84 -16.71
C ARG A 607 2.86 -18.86 -16.74
N MET A 608 3.89 -19.00 -15.92
CA MET A 608 5.05 -18.09 -15.88
C MET A 608 5.73 -17.98 -17.25
N ASP A 609 5.71 -19.03 -18.05
CA ASP A 609 6.29 -19.06 -19.41
C ASP A 609 5.37 -18.50 -20.50
N LYS A 610 4.19 -17.98 -20.11
CA LYS A 610 3.20 -17.44 -21.05
C LYS A 610 3.07 -15.94 -20.96
N ARG A 611 2.63 -15.34 -22.04
CA ARG A 611 2.06 -13.99 -22.02
C ARG A 611 0.59 -14.10 -21.66
N VAL A 612 0.21 -13.48 -20.55
CA VAL A 612 -1.17 -13.52 -20.03
C VAL A 612 -1.77 -12.13 -20.17
N ARG A 613 -2.90 -12.03 -20.84
CA ARG A 613 -3.67 -10.78 -20.98
C ARG A 613 -5.11 -10.99 -20.57
N ALA A 614 -5.75 -9.92 -20.11
CA ALA A 614 -7.17 -9.93 -19.87
C ALA A 614 -7.82 -8.65 -20.40
N VAL A 615 -9.00 -8.81 -21.01
CA VAL A 615 -9.88 -7.71 -21.40
C VAL A 615 -10.91 -7.53 -20.30
N VAL A 616 -10.91 -6.36 -19.67
CA VAL A 616 -11.88 -5.97 -18.65
C VAL A 616 -12.94 -5.11 -19.30
N THR A 617 -14.16 -5.60 -19.40
CA THR A 617 -15.32 -4.89 -19.95
C THR A 617 -16.11 -4.27 -18.82
N THR A 618 -16.38 -2.97 -18.91
CA THR A 618 -17.07 -2.18 -17.89
C THR A 618 -18.23 -1.39 -18.48
N ASP A 619 -18.98 -0.68 -17.64
CA ASP A 619 -20.02 0.26 -18.11
C ASP A 619 -19.46 1.41 -18.95
N LYS A 620 -18.15 1.69 -18.88
CA LYS A 620 -17.46 2.76 -19.61
C LYS A 620 -16.76 2.30 -20.88
N GLY A 621 -16.83 1.01 -21.20
CA GLY A 621 -16.07 0.38 -22.29
C GLY A 621 -15.08 -0.65 -21.78
N SER A 622 -14.11 -1.00 -22.62
CA SER A 622 -13.15 -2.07 -22.30
C SER A 622 -11.73 -1.53 -22.28
N PHE A 623 -10.91 -2.10 -21.38
CA PHE A 623 -9.47 -1.89 -21.35
C PHE A 623 -8.75 -3.23 -21.24
N THR A 624 -7.53 -3.28 -21.77
CA THR A 624 -6.70 -4.50 -21.79
C THR A 624 -5.60 -4.39 -20.76
N ILE A 625 -5.42 -5.46 -19.98
CA ILE A 625 -4.34 -5.59 -19.00
C ILE A 625 -3.38 -6.71 -19.37
N GLU A 626 -2.11 -6.54 -19.10
CA GLU A 626 -1.08 -7.57 -19.17
C GLU A 626 -0.71 -7.99 -17.74
N LEU A 627 -0.86 -9.30 -17.45
CA LEU A 627 -0.61 -9.87 -16.14
C LEU A 627 0.87 -10.29 -16.00
N LEU A 628 1.49 -9.96 -14.87
CA LEU A 628 2.91 -10.14 -14.58
C LEU A 628 3.15 -11.50 -13.90
N ALA A 629 2.96 -12.59 -14.63
CA ALA A 629 2.98 -13.95 -14.09
C ALA A 629 4.33 -14.39 -13.50
N GLU A 630 5.45 -13.79 -13.92
CA GLU A 630 6.77 -14.05 -13.34
C GLU A 630 6.99 -13.31 -12.02
N ASP A 631 6.45 -12.09 -11.93
CA ASP A 631 6.66 -11.20 -10.79
C ASP A 631 5.72 -11.52 -9.62
N ALA A 632 4.48 -11.95 -9.93
CA ALA A 632 3.44 -12.26 -8.95
C ALA A 632 2.63 -13.51 -9.36
N PRO A 633 3.27 -14.69 -9.41
CA PRO A 633 2.71 -15.90 -10.00
C PRO A 633 1.42 -16.38 -9.32
N LEU A 634 1.36 -16.39 -7.99
CA LEU A 634 0.19 -16.84 -7.24
C LEU A 634 -0.95 -15.82 -7.27
N THR A 635 -0.62 -14.53 -7.22
CA THR A 635 -1.59 -13.44 -7.35
C THR A 635 -2.24 -13.43 -8.73
N VAL A 636 -1.44 -13.62 -9.79
CA VAL A 636 -1.95 -13.76 -11.16
C VAL A 636 -2.82 -14.99 -11.32
N ASP A 637 -2.42 -16.13 -10.76
CA ASP A 637 -3.26 -17.35 -10.81
C ASP A 637 -4.59 -17.12 -10.10
N ASN A 638 -4.57 -16.54 -8.92
CA ASN A 638 -5.79 -16.20 -8.17
C ASN A 638 -6.72 -15.31 -9.00
N PHE A 639 -6.21 -14.23 -9.57
CA PHE A 639 -7.00 -13.33 -10.42
C PHE A 639 -7.58 -14.07 -11.63
N VAL A 640 -6.79 -14.88 -12.33
CA VAL A 640 -7.22 -15.65 -13.49
C VAL A 640 -8.31 -16.67 -13.13
N GLN A 641 -8.17 -17.36 -12.00
CA GLN A 641 -9.17 -18.34 -11.55
C GLN A 641 -10.50 -17.64 -11.18
N LEU A 642 -10.44 -16.50 -10.49
CA LEU A 642 -11.63 -15.71 -10.16
C LEU A 642 -12.30 -15.18 -11.43
N ALA A 643 -11.54 -14.62 -12.37
CA ALA A 643 -12.05 -14.10 -13.63
C ALA A 643 -12.74 -15.21 -14.46
N ARG A 644 -12.13 -16.39 -14.60
CA ARG A 644 -12.69 -17.53 -15.36
C ARG A 644 -13.98 -18.11 -14.76
N ARG A 645 -14.18 -17.92 -13.44
CA ARG A 645 -15.43 -18.31 -12.76
C ARG A 645 -16.51 -17.24 -12.86
N GLY A 646 -16.25 -16.12 -13.54
CA GLY A 646 -17.16 -14.97 -13.59
C GLY A 646 -17.34 -14.25 -12.27
N TYR A 647 -16.43 -14.44 -11.32
CA TYR A 647 -16.53 -13.85 -9.97
C TYR A 647 -16.67 -12.33 -10.00
N PHE A 648 -15.99 -11.65 -10.93
CA PHE A 648 -16.01 -10.19 -11.03
C PHE A 648 -17.25 -9.63 -11.74
N ASN A 649 -18.09 -10.48 -12.35
CA ASN A 649 -19.24 -10.03 -13.13
C ASN A 649 -20.24 -9.28 -12.25
N ASN A 650 -20.61 -8.07 -12.69
CA ASN A 650 -21.51 -7.13 -11.99
C ASN A 650 -20.99 -6.59 -10.64
N ILE A 651 -19.74 -6.86 -10.28
CA ILE A 651 -19.09 -6.19 -9.13
C ILE A 651 -18.79 -4.74 -9.50
N SER A 652 -19.13 -3.82 -8.62
CA SER A 652 -18.90 -2.39 -8.82
C SER A 652 -17.48 -1.96 -8.45
N PHE A 653 -17.01 -0.90 -9.09
CA PHE A 653 -15.90 -0.10 -8.58
C PHE A 653 -16.42 0.71 -7.39
N HIS A 654 -16.21 0.18 -6.21
CA HIS A 654 -16.75 0.76 -4.95
C HIS A 654 -15.97 1.99 -4.49
N ARG A 655 -14.74 2.18 -4.97
CA ARG A 655 -13.87 3.31 -4.60
C ARG A 655 -13.18 3.87 -5.84
N VAL A 656 -13.44 5.14 -6.12
CA VAL A 656 -12.76 5.92 -7.16
C VAL A 656 -12.22 7.18 -6.52
N VAL A 657 -10.90 7.36 -6.59
CA VAL A 657 -10.22 8.55 -6.10
C VAL A 657 -9.45 9.15 -7.27
N PRO A 658 -9.95 10.22 -7.89
CA PRO A 658 -9.31 10.86 -9.04
C PRO A 658 -7.85 11.22 -8.77
N ASN A 659 -6.99 11.06 -9.79
CA ASN A 659 -5.53 11.21 -9.68
C ASN A 659 -4.86 10.27 -8.65
N PHE A 660 -5.54 9.22 -8.21
CA PHE A 660 -4.98 8.18 -7.34
C PHE A 660 -5.30 6.79 -7.88
N VAL A 661 -6.47 6.22 -7.55
CA VAL A 661 -6.82 4.85 -7.94
C VAL A 661 -8.32 4.69 -8.26
N VAL A 662 -8.60 3.68 -9.09
CA VAL A 662 -9.91 3.04 -9.25
C VAL A 662 -9.80 1.64 -8.65
N GLN A 663 -10.65 1.31 -7.67
CA GLN A 663 -10.62 0.05 -6.93
C GLN A 663 -11.95 -0.70 -7.06
N GLY A 664 -11.85 -2.00 -7.37
CA GLY A 664 -12.99 -2.91 -7.51
C GLY A 664 -12.66 -4.30 -6.98
N GLY A 665 -13.52 -5.29 -7.33
CA GLY A 665 -13.31 -6.69 -6.93
C GLY A 665 -13.86 -7.07 -5.56
N ASP A 666 -14.60 -6.17 -4.92
CA ASP A 666 -15.30 -6.40 -3.66
C ASP A 666 -16.76 -6.84 -3.92
N PRO A 667 -17.16 -8.08 -3.58
CA PRO A 667 -18.52 -8.56 -3.77
C PRO A 667 -19.55 -7.90 -2.81
N ARG A 668 -19.11 -7.35 -1.67
CA ARG A 668 -19.97 -6.59 -0.75
C ARG A 668 -20.18 -5.15 -1.24
N GLY A 669 -19.18 -4.58 -1.89
CA GLY A 669 -19.19 -3.20 -2.39
C GLY A 669 -19.01 -2.14 -1.31
N ASP A 670 -18.63 -2.53 -0.08
CA ASP A 670 -18.37 -1.65 1.07
C ASP A 670 -16.87 -1.53 1.41
N GLY A 671 -16.00 -2.21 0.65
CA GLY A 671 -14.55 -2.25 0.85
C GLY A 671 -14.08 -3.43 1.71
N ASN A 672 -14.98 -4.20 2.35
CA ASN A 672 -14.64 -5.25 3.31
C ASN A 672 -14.86 -6.67 2.77
N GLY A 673 -15.31 -6.83 1.53
CA GLY A 673 -15.59 -8.13 0.94
C GLY A 673 -14.36 -8.76 0.28
N GLY A 674 -14.42 -10.10 0.13
CA GLY A 674 -13.37 -10.89 -0.49
C GLY A 674 -13.89 -12.25 -0.96
N PRO A 675 -13.00 -13.13 -1.44
CA PRO A 675 -13.37 -14.43 -2.00
C PRO A 675 -13.55 -15.53 -0.94
N GLY A 676 -13.60 -15.19 0.37
CA GLY A 676 -13.65 -16.13 1.49
C GLY A 676 -12.27 -16.71 1.86
N TYR A 677 -11.18 -16.12 1.39
CA TYR A 677 -9.81 -16.52 1.73
C TYR A 677 -8.83 -15.40 1.44
N GLN A 678 -7.61 -15.54 1.94
CA GLN A 678 -6.51 -14.60 1.74
C GLN A 678 -5.33 -15.26 1.02
N ILE A 679 -4.62 -14.48 0.20
CA ILE A 679 -3.38 -14.86 -0.48
C ILE A 679 -2.20 -14.04 0.06
N ARG A 680 -1.01 -14.60 -0.09
CA ARG A 680 0.23 -13.94 0.35
C ARG A 680 0.62 -12.83 -0.59
N CYS A 681 1.25 -11.79 -0.02
CA CYS A 681 1.86 -10.73 -0.81
C CYS A 681 3.04 -11.27 -1.62
N GLU A 682 3.09 -10.90 -2.88
CA GLU A 682 4.21 -11.16 -3.79
C GLU A 682 4.84 -9.83 -4.20
N ILE A 683 5.33 -9.09 -3.18
CA ILE A 683 5.99 -7.81 -3.40
C ILE A 683 7.16 -7.98 -4.37
N ASN A 684 7.25 -7.10 -5.35
CA ASN A 684 8.21 -7.21 -6.44
C ASN A 684 8.79 -5.84 -6.81
N GLU A 685 9.71 -5.84 -7.76
CA GLU A 685 10.43 -4.64 -8.20
C GLU A 685 9.62 -3.73 -9.13
N ALA A 686 8.40 -4.14 -9.54
CA ALA A 686 7.52 -3.36 -10.40
C ALA A 686 7.00 -2.12 -9.65
N ARG A 687 6.92 -0.99 -10.37
CA ARG A 687 6.48 0.29 -9.81
C ARG A 687 5.02 0.56 -10.08
N TYR A 688 4.43 1.34 -9.22
CA TYR A 688 3.10 1.90 -9.41
C TYR A 688 3.13 3.11 -10.35
N ASP A 689 3.44 2.87 -11.61
CA ASP A 689 3.29 3.82 -12.69
C ASP A 689 1.81 4.02 -13.06
N THR A 690 1.50 4.95 -13.96
CA THR A 690 0.14 5.10 -14.50
C THR A 690 -0.33 3.78 -15.11
N GLY A 691 -1.51 3.30 -14.73
CA GLY A 691 -2.08 2.05 -15.20
C GLY A 691 -1.49 0.79 -14.56
N ALA A 692 -0.64 0.92 -13.53
CA ALA A 692 -0.24 -0.24 -12.74
C ALA A 692 -1.43 -0.79 -11.95
N ILE A 693 -1.49 -2.12 -11.83
CA ILE A 693 -2.58 -2.80 -11.14
C ILE A 693 -2.01 -3.54 -9.93
N GLY A 694 -2.52 -3.17 -8.75
CA GLY A 694 -2.11 -3.72 -7.48
C GLY A 694 -3.21 -4.49 -6.77
N MET A 695 -2.80 -5.48 -5.96
CA MET A 695 -3.69 -6.16 -5.02
C MET A 695 -3.99 -5.25 -3.83
N ALA A 696 -5.27 -4.98 -3.56
CA ALA A 696 -5.68 -4.22 -2.40
C ALA A 696 -5.49 -5.07 -1.12
N LEU A 697 -5.05 -4.43 -0.04
CA LEU A 697 -4.69 -5.06 1.22
C LEU A 697 -5.21 -4.25 2.42
N SER A 698 -5.61 -4.96 3.47
CA SER A 698 -5.84 -4.43 4.82
C SER A 698 -4.64 -4.73 5.74
N GLY A 699 -3.43 -4.82 5.18
CA GLY A 699 -2.18 -5.20 5.81
C GLY A 699 -1.45 -6.29 5.03
N LYS A 700 -0.21 -6.62 5.43
CA LYS A 700 0.62 -7.63 4.75
C LYS A 700 -0.06 -9.00 4.76
N ASP A 701 -0.13 -9.67 3.61
CA ASP A 701 -0.70 -11.01 3.40
C ASP A 701 -2.24 -11.12 3.50
N THR A 702 -2.97 -10.01 3.33
CA THR A 702 -4.44 -9.97 3.33
C THR A 702 -5.06 -9.87 1.94
N GLY A 703 -4.31 -10.12 0.88
CA GLY A 703 -4.81 -10.08 -0.49
C GLY A 703 -5.96 -11.06 -0.72
N GLY A 704 -6.90 -10.71 -1.60
CA GLY A 704 -8.06 -11.54 -1.90
C GLY A 704 -8.53 -11.37 -3.34
N SER A 705 -9.69 -10.73 -3.51
CA SER A 705 -10.25 -10.41 -4.82
C SER A 705 -10.21 -8.93 -5.17
N GLN A 706 -9.95 -8.04 -4.20
CA GLN A 706 -9.92 -6.60 -4.45
C GLN A 706 -8.62 -6.18 -5.12
N TRP A 707 -8.73 -5.36 -6.16
CA TRP A 707 -7.61 -4.82 -6.91
C TRP A 707 -7.88 -3.37 -7.32
N PHE A 708 -6.81 -2.63 -7.61
CA PHE A 708 -6.91 -1.24 -8.03
C PHE A 708 -6.01 -0.92 -9.22
N VAL A 709 -6.40 0.08 -10.00
CA VAL A 709 -5.62 0.65 -11.12
C VAL A 709 -5.20 2.05 -10.74
N THR A 710 -3.93 2.40 -10.93
CA THR A 710 -3.41 3.75 -10.66
C THR A 710 -3.70 4.71 -11.81
N HIS A 711 -4.22 5.90 -11.50
CA HIS A 711 -4.45 6.99 -12.46
C HIS A 711 -3.17 7.75 -12.84
N SER A 712 -2.22 7.79 -11.94
CA SER A 712 -0.92 8.44 -12.09
C SER A 712 0.12 7.70 -11.25
N PRO A 713 1.42 7.96 -11.41
CA PRO A 713 2.45 7.33 -10.61
C PRO A 713 2.23 7.55 -9.11
N GLN A 714 2.32 6.44 -8.34
CA GLN A 714 2.10 6.42 -6.89
C GLN A 714 3.30 5.79 -6.16
N PRO A 715 4.48 6.45 -6.13
CA PRO A 715 5.72 5.85 -5.63
C PRO A 715 5.65 5.44 -4.15
N HIS A 716 4.73 5.99 -3.38
CA HIS A 716 4.52 5.58 -1.99
C HIS A 716 3.90 4.17 -1.83
N LEU A 717 3.32 3.61 -2.89
CA LEU A 717 2.79 2.25 -2.93
C LEU A 717 3.86 1.23 -3.34
N ASP A 718 4.95 1.67 -4.00
CA ASP A 718 6.03 0.78 -4.45
C ASP A 718 6.54 -0.08 -3.29
N GLY A 719 6.68 -1.38 -3.49
CA GLY A 719 7.17 -2.31 -2.47
C GLY A 719 6.30 -2.43 -1.20
N GLY A 720 5.10 -1.86 -1.18
CA GLY A 720 4.11 -2.04 -0.11
C GLY A 720 2.92 -2.91 -0.53
N TYR A 721 2.68 -2.99 -1.84
CA TYR A 721 1.58 -3.76 -2.42
C TYR A 721 2.09 -4.55 -3.62
N THR A 722 1.51 -5.73 -3.86
CA THR A 722 1.85 -6.56 -5.02
C THR A 722 1.37 -5.91 -6.31
N VAL A 723 2.28 -5.52 -7.19
CA VAL A 723 1.94 -5.17 -8.58
C VAL A 723 1.84 -6.47 -9.37
N PHE A 724 0.67 -6.80 -9.91
CA PHE A 724 0.45 -8.06 -10.62
C PHE A 724 0.03 -7.89 -12.08
N ALA A 725 -0.29 -6.66 -12.50
CA ALA A 725 -0.65 -6.36 -13.90
C ALA A 725 -0.43 -4.87 -14.23
N ARG A 726 -0.58 -4.54 -15.51
CA ARG A 726 -0.59 -3.17 -16.02
C ARG A 726 -1.57 -3.02 -17.17
N VAL A 727 -2.20 -1.87 -17.27
CA VAL A 727 -3.02 -1.50 -18.41
C VAL A 727 -2.10 -1.29 -19.63
N VAL A 728 -2.42 -1.94 -20.74
CA VAL A 728 -1.66 -1.82 -21.99
C VAL A 728 -2.47 -1.13 -23.09
N GLU A 729 -3.80 -1.10 -22.96
CA GLU A 729 -4.72 -0.41 -23.87
C GLU A 729 -5.96 0.06 -23.10
N GLY A 730 -6.53 1.23 -23.45
CA GLY A 730 -7.78 1.72 -22.89
C GLY A 730 -7.65 2.46 -21.56
N MET A 731 -6.52 3.13 -21.31
CA MET A 731 -6.36 3.95 -20.10
C MET A 731 -7.37 5.12 -20.04
N ASP A 732 -7.84 5.62 -21.19
CA ASP A 732 -8.90 6.61 -21.29
C ASP A 732 -10.26 6.10 -20.77
N VAL A 733 -10.52 4.78 -20.89
CA VAL A 733 -11.69 4.14 -20.28
C VAL A 733 -11.55 4.13 -18.75
N VAL A 734 -10.36 3.79 -18.24
CA VAL A 734 -10.09 3.76 -16.79
C VAL A 734 -10.33 5.13 -16.16
N TYR A 735 -9.92 6.22 -16.80
CA TYR A 735 -10.15 7.59 -16.29
C TYR A 735 -11.64 7.97 -16.22
N LYS A 736 -12.50 7.39 -17.08
CA LYS A 736 -13.95 7.66 -17.11
C LYS A 736 -14.74 6.85 -16.08
N ILE A 737 -14.13 5.84 -15.45
CA ILE A 737 -14.84 5.02 -14.44
C ILE A 737 -15.23 5.89 -13.26
N ALA A 738 -16.52 5.85 -12.91
CA ALA A 738 -17.07 6.49 -11.74
C ALA A 738 -17.44 5.44 -10.67
N ARG A 739 -17.51 5.88 -9.40
CA ARG A 739 -17.94 4.99 -8.33
C ARG A 739 -19.34 4.45 -8.61
N GLY A 740 -19.49 3.11 -8.50
CA GLY A 740 -20.72 2.40 -8.80
C GLY A 740 -20.79 1.79 -10.20
N ASP A 741 -19.95 2.22 -11.16
CA ASP A 741 -19.82 1.52 -12.45
C ASP A 741 -19.40 0.07 -12.22
N LYS A 742 -19.88 -0.83 -13.10
CA LYS A 742 -19.71 -2.28 -12.91
C LYS A 742 -18.68 -2.86 -13.85
N ILE A 743 -17.99 -3.88 -13.37
CA ILE A 743 -17.24 -4.82 -14.19
C ILE A 743 -18.28 -5.76 -14.83
N ARG A 744 -18.44 -5.72 -16.15
CA ARG A 744 -19.42 -6.57 -16.86
C ARG A 744 -18.86 -7.96 -17.12
N ASN A 745 -17.58 -8.04 -17.51
CA ASN A 745 -16.91 -9.30 -17.77
C ASN A 745 -15.38 -9.11 -17.76
N ILE A 746 -14.64 -10.19 -17.45
CA ILE A 746 -13.19 -10.26 -17.62
C ILE A 746 -12.85 -11.51 -18.44
N THR A 747 -12.31 -11.31 -19.64
CA THR A 747 -11.90 -12.41 -20.55
C THR A 747 -10.39 -12.55 -20.53
N VAL A 748 -9.88 -13.74 -20.15
CA VAL A 748 -8.44 -14.01 -20.03
C VAL A 748 -7.94 -14.84 -21.21
N THR A 749 -6.84 -14.41 -21.81
CA THR A 749 -6.11 -15.11 -22.89
C THR A 749 -4.67 -15.41 -22.45
N GLU A 750 -4.21 -16.61 -22.76
CA GLU A 750 -2.85 -17.08 -22.50
C GLU A 750 -2.22 -17.50 -23.84
N THR A 751 -1.09 -16.91 -24.20
CA THR A 751 -0.34 -17.22 -25.43
C THR A 751 1.11 -17.56 -25.09
N ALA A 752 1.79 -18.31 -25.95
CA ALA A 752 3.23 -18.49 -25.82
C ALA A 752 3.94 -17.13 -25.86
N ARG A 753 4.96 -16.94 -25.03
CA ARG A 753 5.79 -15.73 -25.17
C ARG A 753 6.49 -15.76 -26.53
N PRO A 754 6.54 -14.64 -27.25
CA PRO A 754 7.40 -14.54 -28.43
C PRO A 754 8.84 -14.84 -27.99
N ALA A 755 9.53 -15.71 -28.70
CA ALA A 755 10.94 -15.96 -28.43
C ALA A 755 11.69 -14.61 -28.41
N SER A 756 12.32 -14.27 -27.29
CA SER A 756 13.14 -13.07 -27.20
C SER A 756 14.23 -13.19 -28.25
N LYS A 757 14.23 -12.31 -29.23
CA LYS A 757 15.41 -12.12 -30.09
C LYS A 757 16.50 -11.63 -29.15
N VAL A 758 17.32 -12.54 -28.65
CA VAL A 758 18.58 -12.20 -27.98
C VAL A 758 19.36 -11.41 -29.02
N GLY A 759 19.37 -10.09 -28.87
CA GLY A 759 20.16 -9.21 -29.71
C GLY A 759 21.62 -9.63 -29.58
N LYS A 760 22.17 -10.23 -30.65
CA LYS A 760 23.62 -10.31 -30.81
C LYS A 760 24.14 -8.88 -30.74
N GLN A 761 24.82 -8.54 -29.64
CA GLN A 761 25.63 -7.33 -29.62
C GLN A 761 26.55 -7.36 -30.84
N PRO A 762 26.61 -6.29 -31.65
CA PRO A 762 27.58 -6.24 -32.73
C PRO A 762 28.98 -6.22 -32.08
N ALA A 763 29.78 -7.22 -32.38
CA ALA A 763 31.18 -7.26 -32.03
C ALA A 763 31.86 -5.99 -32.57
N THR A 764 32.33 -5.14 -31.69
CA THR A 764 33.19 -4.01 -32.04
C THR A 764 34.51 -4.54 -32.59
N ARG A 765 34.60 -4.68 -33.92
CA ARG A 765 35.88 -4.84 -34.63
C ARG A 765 36.59 -3.48 -34.63
N GLY A 766 37.61 -3.37 -33.81
CA GLY A 766 38.58 -2.31 -33.94
C GLY A 766 39.21 -2.31 -35.34
N LYS A 767 39.01 -1.23 -36.08
CA LYS A 767 39.84 -0.92 -37.25
C LYS A 767 40.75 0.23 -36.90
N ALA A 768 42.04 -0.09 -36.96
CA ALA A 768 43.12 0.84 -36.88
C ALA A 768 43.02 1.93 -37.94
N ALA A 769 43.37 3.13 -37.56
CA ALA A 769 43.56 4.27 -38.44
C ALA A 769 44.67 4.00 -39.46
N LYS A 770 44.47 4.37 -40.69
CA LYS A 770 45.49 4.74 -41.66
C LYS A 770 45.10 6.04 -42.33
N ASP A 771 45.99 6.97 -42.21
CA ASP A 771 45.99 8.28 -42.86
C ASP A 771 45.94 8.20 -44.38
N GLY A 772 45.34 9.21 -45.00
CA GLY A 772 45.43 9.42 -46.44
C GLY A 772 44.69 10.68 -46.86
N ALA A 773 45.48 11.74 -47.03
CA ALA A 773 45.07 13.05 -47.54
C ALA A 773 44.54 13.02 -48.98
N GLY A 774 43.65 13.98 -49.31
CA GLY A 774 43.62 14.46 -50.67
C GLY A 774 42.29 14.92 -51.26
N ARG A 775 42.18 16.23 -51.32
CA ARG A 775 41.61 17.07 -52.40
C ARG A 775 40.11 17.20 -52.67
N GLU A 776 39.75 18.45 -52.49
CA GLU A 776 38.68 19.25 -53.13
C GLU A 776 38.08 18.72 -54.46
N LYS A 777 36.78 18.95 -54.66
CA LYS A 777 36.27 19.80 -55.74
C LYS A 777 34.77 20.16 -55.51
N ARG A 778 34.54 21.48 -55.70
CA ARG A 778 33.23 22.15 -55.84
C ARG A 778 32.44 21.69 -57.06
N LYS A 779 31.14 21.85 -56.95
CA LYS A 779 30.11 22.38 -57.88
C LYS A 779 28.79 21.71 -57.46
N GLY A 780 27.65 22.33 -57.33
CA GLY A 780 27.08 23.56 -57.81
C GLY A 780 25.65 23.25 -58.19
N GLU A 781 24.74 24.06 -57.69
CA GLU A 781 23.39 24.36 -58.24
C GLU A 781 22.44 23.22 -58.70
N ARG A 782 21.36 23.02 -58.05
CA ARG A 782 20.02 23.65 -58.28
C ARG A 782 19.06 23.23 -57.18
#